data_5af3567731fac48c0e65c0971d425621
#
_entry.id   5af3567731fac48c0e65c0971d425621
#
_cell.length_a   1.000
_cell.length_b   1.000
_cell.length_c   1.000
_cell.angle_alpha   90.00
_cell.angle_beta   90.00
_cell.angle_gamma   90.00
#
_symmetry.space_group_name_H-M   'P 1'
#
loop_
_entity.id
_entity.type
_entity.pdbx_description
1 polymer ?
#
loop_
_entity_poly.entity_id
_entity_poly.type
_entity_poly.pdbx_seq_one_letter_code
_entity_poly.pdbx_strand_id
1 'polypeptide(L)'
;MNDATEIYILKKRIAYLESILSAHNISFDAPDVPSNQSIIVPISAVISPTHARFFYSLFHGRSDVYAKRAVMKNGKAGYFPVCENLWRYGVCPKADRQKVKCASCPNRSWAPLNQRALMAHLTGEKSDGSDVIGIYPLLPDDTCRLLVFDFDDHEASPGTVWQEDVDALRLICSQNSVPCYVERSRSGSGAHVWLFFDAPIPAELVRRFGSALLTKGAESVNLKDFKTYDRMLPAQEHLPEGGLGNLIALPLQGQALRQGNSAFVDESRNAYPDQWEYLKSVQRISKEFVERKTALWSADGELGTLSKTEDIEDTEKPWEKSSQAFHSEDARQPLSITLANGIYIDTAGLKPRLQNALRRLAAYSNPEFYKKKALGFSTRNIPRIVFCGEDVGSYIHLPRGCAEKLTAQLDSVGIPYTVSDERQTGREIKVDFKGTLYSRQADAAAKILEHDIGVLCAATAFGKTAVGAYLIAQRKVNTLVLVHNSEIMKNWVEDFEKFLQIDEDLPEYITPKGRRKKRKSVIGTLSGGRNTLGGILDVAMITSLGQSDDVNPLIKNYGMVIMDECHHAGAAIAEDVLNAVNAKYVYGLTATPKRDDGQEQKIFMQFGPIRYRYTAKDRAVAQNVRHFVYPRFTRLFAPNANKLSYNQACRAVVGSAVRNELILTDVVS
;
A
#
# COMPACT_ATOMS: atom_id res chain seq x y z
N MET A 1 -16.04 -32.33 10.36
CA MET A 1 -16.22 -31.01 9.74
C MET A 1 -17.28 -30.32 10.60
N ASN A 2 -17.05 -29.06 10.96
CA ASN A 2 -17.99 -28.32 11.82
C ASN A 2 -19.16 -27.84 10.96
N ASP A 3 -20.41 -27.92 11.47
CA ASP A 3 -21.64 -27.55 10.74
C ASP A 3 -21.56 -26.19 10.01
N ALA A 4 -20.87 -25.20 10.60
CA ALA A 4 -20.67 -23.88 10.03
C ALA A 4 -19.83 -23.90 8.73
N THR A 5 -18.83 -24.76 8.65
CA THR A 5 -17.99 -24.92 7.45
C THR A 5 -18.78 -25.59 6.32
N GLU A 6 -19.61 -26.56 6.68
CA GLU A 6 -20.46 -27.27 5.72
C GLU A 6 -21.56 -26.36 5.17
N ILE A 7 -22.19 -25.56 6.01
CA ILE A 7 -23.18 -24.56 5.62
C ILE A 7 -22.56 -23.50 4.67
N TYR A 8 -21.37 -23.03 4.95
CA TYR A 8 -20.67 -22.08 4.07
C TYR A 8 -20.37 -22.68 2.68
N ILE A 9 -19.84 -23.92 2.63
CA ILE A 9 -19.57 -24.62 1.40
C ILE A 9 -20.86 -24.85 0.60
N LEU A 10 -21.94 -25.21 1.28
CA LEU A 10 -23.24 -25.40 0.64
C LEU A 10 -23.80 -24.09 0.07
N LYS A 11 -23.73 -22.98 0.80
CA LYS A 11 -24.15 -21.65 0.32
C LYS A 11 -23.36 -21.21 -0.94
N LYS A 12 -22.04 -21.41 -0.96
CA LYS A 12 -21.22 -21.12 -2.15
C LYS A 12 -21.57 -22.02 -3.34
N ARG A 13 -21.90 -23.28 -3.07
CA ARG A 13 -22.31 -24.21 -4.11
C ARG A 13 -23.70 -23.88 -4.67
N ILE A 14 -24.62 -23.42 -3.82
CA ILE A 14 -25.94 -22.92 -4.22
C ILE A 14 -25.78 -21.69 -5.11
N ALA A 15 -25.04 -20.67 -4.68
CA ALA A 15 -24.81 -19.45 -5.46
C ALA A 15 -24.15 -19.74 -6.82
N TYR A 16 -23.22 -20.70 -6.88
CA TYR A 16 -22.61 -21.16 -8.12
C TYR A 16 -23.63 -21.85 -9.03
N LEU A 17 -24.48 -22.72 -8.49
CA LEU A 17 -25.54 -23.41 -9.26
C LEU A 17 -26.58 -22.43 -9.78
N GLU A 18 -26.99 -21.45 -8.97
CA GLU A 18 -27.90 -20.38 -9.35
C GLU A 18 -27.31 -19.53 -10.49
N SER A 19 -26.00 -19.25 -10.46
CA SER A 19 -25.34 -18.54 -11.56
C SER A 19 -25.32 -19.33 -12.86
N ILE A 20 -25.16 -20.66 -12.79
CA ILE A 20 -25.25 -21.54 -13.98
C ILE A 20 -26.67 -21.58 -14.51
N LEU A 21 -27.68 -21.76 -13.65
CA LEU A 21 -29.07 -21.78 -14.05
C LEU A 21 -29.47 -20.46 -14.74
N SER A 22 -29.04 -19.32 -14.18
CA SER A 22 -29.25 -18.00 -14.78
C SER A 22 -28.56 -17.86 -16.14
N ALA A 23 -27.34 -18.34 -16.27
CA ALA A 23 -26.57 -18.31 -17.52
C ALA A 23 -27.22 -19.15 -18.64
N HIS A 24 -27.99 -20.18 -18.25
CA HIS A 24 -28.73 -21.03 -19.19
C HIS A 24 -30.20 -20.66 -19.34
N ASN A 25 -30.64 -19.50 -18.81
CA ASN A 25 -32.03 -19.03 -18.82
C ASN A 25 -33.04 -20.06 -18.22
N ILE A 26 -32.61 -20.83 -17.24
CA ILE A 26 -33.47 -21.76 -16.50
C ILE A 26 -34.00 -21.00 -15.28
N SER A 27 -35.32 -20.76 -15.26
CA SER A 27 -35.93 -20.16 -14.06
C SER A 27 -35.94 -21.18 -12.93
N PHE A 28 -35.59 -20.74 -11.73
CA PHE A 28 -35.73 -21.51 -10.49
C PHE A 28 -36.57 -20.67 -9.52
N ASP A 29 -37.57 -21.27 -8.95
CA ASP A 29 -38.33 -20.64 -7.88
C ASP A 29 -37.46 -20.63 -6.64
N ALA A 30 -36.94 -19.46 -6.31
CA ALA A 30 -36.32 -19.27 -4.99
C ALA A 30 -37.44 -19.45 -3.95
N PRO A 31 -37.24 -20.30 -2.90
CA PRO A 31 -38.21 -20.35 -1.81
C PRO A 31 -38.39 -18.94 -1.26
N ASP A 32 -39.65 -18.53 -1.03
CA ASP A 32 -39.97 -17.23 -0.46
C ASP A 32 -39.19 -17.03 0.84
N VAL A 33 -38.05 -16.36 0.73
CA VAL A 33 -37.31 -15.86 1.90
C VAL A 33 -38.11 -14.67 2.39
N PRO A 34 -38.67 -14.70 3.60
CA PRO A 34 -39.44 -13.57 4.10
C PRO A 34 -38.59 -12.31 4.00
N SER A 35 -39.07 -11.33 3.25
CA SER A 35 -38.46 -10.01 3.08
C SER A 35 -38.06 -9.47 4.44
N ASN A 36 -36.85 -8.94 4.55
CA ASN A 36 -36.24 -8.27 5.69
C ASN A 36 -37.27 -7.46 6.51
N GLN A 37 -38.03 -8.13 7.34
CA GLN A 37 -38.68 -7.46 8.44
C GLN A 37 -37.55 -7.14 9.42
N SER A 38 -37.25 -5.84 9.52
CA SER A 38 -36.41 -5.31 10.60
C SER A 38 -36.91 -5.88 11.90
N ILE A 39 -36.24 -6.90 12.44
CA ILE A 39 -36.54 -7.41 13.77
C ILE A 39 -36.23 -6.26 14.70
N ILE A 40 -37.27 -5.52 15.09
CA ILE A 40 -37.20 -4.54 16.16
C ILE A 40 -36.81 -5.35 17.39
N VAL A 41 -35.56 -5.27 17.80
CA VAL A 41 -35.07 -5.89 19.04
C VAL A 41 -35.87 -5.22 20.16
N PRO A 42 -36.73 -5.93 20.85
CA PRO A 42 -37.47 -5.33 21.96
C PRO A 42 -36.45 -4.99 23.06
N ILE A 43 -36.17 -3.70 23.22
CA ILE A 43 -35.40 -3.19 24.38
C ILE A 43 -36.32 -3.29 25.59
N SER A 44 -36.56 -4.51 26.03
CA SER A 44 -37.46 -4.78 27.11
C SER A 44 -36.79 -4.84 28.48
N ALA A 45 -35.48 -4.67 28.53
CA ALA A 45 -34.79 -4.62 29.80
C ALA A 45 -34.55 -3.19 30.24
N VAL A 46 -35.16 -2.78 31.35
CA VAL A 46 -34.74 -1.58 32.09
C VAL A 46 -33.23 -1.68 32.33
N ILE A 47 -32.45 -0.82 31.64
CA ILE A 47 -31.00 -0.82 31.84
C ILE A 47 -30.68 -0.46 33.27
N SER A 48 -30.14 -1.41 33.98
CA SER A 48 -29.80 -1.24 35.40
C SER A 48 -28.35 -0.81 35.59
N PRO A 49 -27.99 -0.23 36.72
CA PRO A 49 -26.61 0.03 37.09
C PRO A 49 -25.71 -1.21 37.03
N THR A 50 -26.28 -2.41 37.21
CA THR A 50 -25.55 -3.67 37.11
C THR A 50 -25.18 -3.97 35.65
N HIS A 51 -26.09 -3.72 34.71
CA HIS A 51 -25.80 -3.81 33.26
C HIS A 51 -24.68 -2.88 32.87
N ALA A 52 -24.69 -1.62 33.30
CA ALA A 52 -23.64 -0.67 33.02
C ALA A 52 -22.26 -1.09 33.56
N ARG A 53 -22.21 -1.64 34.78
CA ARG A 53 -20.96 -2.15 35.37
C ARG A 53 -20.43 -3.37 34.63
N PHE A 54 -21.31 -4.31 34.27
CA PHE A 54 -20.94 -5.46 33.48
C PHE A 54 -20.43 -5.07 32.09
N PHE A 55 -21.13 -4.17 31.40
CA PHE A 55 -20.73 -3.64 30.11
C PHE A 55 -19.34 -2.99 30.19
N TYR A 56 -19.11 -2.13 31.18
CA TYR A 56 -17.80 -1.51 31.39
C TYR A 56 -16.69 -2.53 31.65
N SER A 57 -16.98 -3.66 32.28
CA SER A 57 -16.00 -4.72 32.51
C SER A 57 -15.51 -5.40 31.22
N LEU A 58 -16.29 -5.33 30.14
CA LEU A 58 -15.92 -5.84 28.81
C LEU A 58 -15.31 -4.74 27.95
N PHE A 59 -15.98 -3.59 27.86
CA PHE A 59 -15.67 -2.51 26.93
C PHE A 59 -14.95 -1.35 27.61
N HIS A 60 -13.87 -1.62 28.34
CA HIS A 60 -13.09 -0.53 28.92
C HIS A 60 -11.72 -0.38 28.26
N GLY A 61 -11.41 0.85 27.93
CA GLY A 61 -10.09 1.30 27.52
C GLY A 61 -9.39 2.05 28.63
N ARG A 62 -8.83 3.20 28.32
CA ARG A 62 -8.26 4.11 29.31
C ARG A 62 -9.29 4.50 30.35
N SER A 63 -8.87 4.48 31.60
CA SER A 63 -9.73 4.83 32.74
C SER A 63 -9.80 6.33 33.02
N ASP A 64 -8.81 7.09 32.55
CA ASP A 64 -8.63 8.53 32.81
C ASP A 64 -9.36 9.42 31.81
N VAL A 65 -9.79 8.88 30.66
CA VAL A 65 -10.39 9.67 29.58
C VAL A 65 -11.36 8.85 28.74
N TYR A 66 -12.41 9.50 28.28
CA TYR A 66 -13.31 8.97 27.24
C TYR A 66 -13.70 10.10 26.27
N ALA A 67 -14.26 9.73 25.12
CA ALA A 67 -14.76 10.68 24.15
C ALA A 67 -16.28 10.68 24.06
N LYS A 68 -16.86 11.81 23.67
CA LYS A 68 -18.26 11.94 23.26
C LYS A 68 -18.38 12.38 21.82
N ARG A 69 -19.41 11.87 21.16
CA ARG A 69 -19.79 12.35 19.83
C ARG A 69 -20.40 13.75 19.94
N ALA A 70 -20.05 14.62 19.01
CA ALA A 70 -20.67 15.92 18.84
C ALA A 70 -20.85 16.24 17.36
N VAL A 71 -21.95 16.89 17.02
CA VAL A 71 -22.22 17.40 15.68
C VAL A 71 -21.76 18.86 15.62
N MET A 72 -20.87 19.14 14.69
CA MET A 72 -20.35 20.49 14.47
C MET A 72 -21.36 21.36 13.70
N LYS A 73 -21.20 22.68 13.73
CA LYS A 73 -22.09 23.63 13.03
C LYS A 73 -22.20 23.39 11.52
N ASN A 74 -21.21 22.74 10.92
CA ASN A 74 -21.20 22.36 9.49
C ASN A 74 -21.87 21.01 9.20
N GLY A 75 -22.59 20.43 10.18
CA GLY A 75 -23.26 19.15 10.08
C GLY A 75 -22.36 17.91 10.21
N LYS A 76 -21.04 18.06 10.20
CA LYS A 76 -20.11 16.93 10.39
C LYS A 76 -20.08 16.50 11.84
N ALA A 77 -20.18 15.19 12.08
CA ALA A 77 -20.03 14.60 13.39
C ALA A 77 -18.58 14.19 13.65
N GLY A 78 -18.17 14.27 14.92
CA GLY A 78 -16.84 13.84 15.36
C GLY A 78 -16.86 13.44 16.83
N TYR A 79 -15.80 12.75 17.27
CA TYR A 79 -15.61 12.37 18.66
C TYR A 79 -14.56 13.27 19.29
N PHE A 80 -14.86 13.77 20.48
CA PHE A 80 -13.99 14.69 21.21
C PHE A 80 -13.76 14.17 22.63
N PRO A 81 -12.50 14.18 23.12
CA PRO A 81 -12.21 13.80 24.49
C PRO A 81 -12.95 14.73 25.46
N VAL A 82 -13.51 14.15 26.50
CA VAL A 82 -14.24 14.91 27.53
C VAL A 82 -13.23 15.55 28.47
N CYS A 83 -13.36 16.87 28.66
CA CYS A 83 -12.51 17.65 29.55
C CYS A 83 -13.38 18.38 30.57
N GLU A 84 -13.07 18.26 31.86
CA GLU A 84 -13.79 18.92 32.97
C GLU A 84 -13.76 20.44 32.88
N ASN A 85 -12.69 20.98 32.27
CA ASN A 85 -12.50 22.40 32.09
C ASN A 85 -13.09 22.95 30.79
N LEU A 86 -13.74 22.11 29.98
CA LEU A 86 -14.25 22.52 28.68
C LEU A 86 -15.30 23.63 28.82
N TRP A 87 -15.07 24.75 28.12
CA TRP A 87 -15.90 25.96 28.13
C TRP A 87 -15.95 26.72 29.49
N ARG A 88 -15.06 26.38 30.43
CA ARG A 88 -14.91 27.15 31.66
C ARG A 88 -14.20 28.48 31.40
N TYR A 89 -14.86 29.59 31.64
CA TYR A 89 -14.31 30.94 31.48
C TYR A 89 -13.07 31.12 32.35
N GLY A 90 -12.01 31.74 31.80
CA GLY A 90 -10.75 31.99 32.52
C GLY A 90 -9.86 30.74 32.68
N VAL A 91 -10.34 29.54 32.29
CA VAL A 91 -9.58 28.29 32.38
C VAL A 91 -9.41 27.65 31.02
N CYS A 92 -10.51 27.53 30.24
CA CYS A 92 -10.48 26.94 28.93
C CYS A 92 -10.19 27.98 27.84
N PRO A 93 -9.06 27.93 27.12
CA PRO A 93 -8.74 28.94 26.11
C PRO A 93 -9.80 29.04 24.99
N LYS A 94 -10.56 27.95 24.75
CA LYS A 94 -11.65 27.98 23.76
C LYS A 94 -12.84 28.82 24.23
N ALA A 95 -13.09 28.89 25.53
CA ALA A 95 -14.11 29.80 26.09
C ALA A 95 -13.74 31.27 25.83
N ASP A 96 -12.44 31.55 25.83
CA ASP A 96 -11.87 32.89 25.54
C ASP A 96 -11.58 33.08 24.04
N ARG A 97 -12.21 32.28 23.15
CA ARG A 97 -12.13 32.33 21.68
C ARG A 97 -10.73 32.08 21.11
N GLN A 98 -9.82 31.50 21.88
CA GLN A 98 -8.49 31.12 21.41
C GLN A 98 -8.53 29.81 20.62
N LYS A 99 -7.78 29.73 19.53
CA LYS A 99 -7.64 28.49 18.72
C LYS A 99 -6.58 27.57 19.33
N VAL A 100 -6.97 26.70 20.25
CA VAL A 100 -6.08 25.73 20.90
C VAL A 100 -6.58 24.31 20.65
N LYS A 101 -5.65 23.41 20.34
CA LYS A 101 -5.95 21.97 20.28
C LYS A 101 -6.03 21.42 21.71
N CYS A 102 -7.10 20.69 22.04
CA CYS A 102 -7.28 20.13 23.39
C CYS A 102 -6.14 19.17 23.78
N ALA A 103 -5.55 18.45 22.83
CA ALA A 103 -4.42 17.55 23.10
C ALA A 103 -3.17 18.26 23.63
N SER A 104 -2.92 19.51 23.24
CA SER A 104 -1.79 20.34 23.69
C SER A 104 -2.18 21.43 24.67
N CYS A 105 -3.41 21.42 25.23
CA CYS A 105 -3.87 22.42 26.15
C CYS A 105 -3.22 22.23 27.53
N PRO A 106 -2.56 23.26 28.12
CA PRO A 106 -1.95 23.15 29.45
C PRO A 106 -2.99 23.00 30.56
N ASN A 107 -4.21 23.52 30.36
CA ASN A 107 -5.30 23.50 31.33
C ASN A 107 -6.26 22.32 31.13
N ARG A 108 -5.84 21.31 30.36
CA ARG A 108 -6.66 20.12 30.15
C ARG A 108 -6.81 19.30 31.44
N SER A 109 -8.04 18.90 31.74
CA SER A 109 -8.38 17.93 32.79
C SER A 109 -9.30 16.91 32.18
N TRP A 110 -8.76 15.72 31.87
CA TRP A 110 -9.57 14.68 31.25
C TRP A 110 -10.57 14.12 32.26
N ALA A 111 -11.78 13.84 31.80
CA ALA A 111 -12.82 13.25 32.63
C ALA A 111 -12.80 11.72 32.49
N PRO A 112 -12.76 10.97 33.59
CA PRO A 112 -12.94 9.52 33.54
C PRO A 112 -14.37 9.15 33.11
N LEU A 113 -14.51 8.00 32.43
CA LEU A 113 -15.84 7.50 32.08
C LEU A 113 -16.62 7.14 33.34
N ASN A 114 -17.75 7.76 33.53
CA ASN A 114 -18.60 7.56 34.69
C ASN A 114 -19.91 6.82 34.34
N GLN A 115 -20.53 6.25 35.36
CA GLN A 115 -21.74 5.45 35.22
C GLN A 115 -22.89 6.23 34.56
N ARG A 116 -23.06 7.53 34.87
CA ARG A 116 -24.10 8.38 34.27
C ARG A 116 -23.94 8.51 32.76
N ALA A 117 -22.72 8.76 32.30
CA ALA A 117 -22.43 8.88 30.87
C ALA A 117 -22.69 7.53 30.14
N LEU A 118 -22.29 6.42 30.77
CA LEU A 118 -22.50 5.09 30.23
C LEU A 118 -23.99 4.72 30.19
N MET A 119 -24.75 5.04 31.22
CA MET A 119 -26.21 4.86 31.23
C MET A 119 -26.88 5.66 30.12
N ALA A 120 -26.50 6.94 29.93
CA ALA A 120 -27.05 7.78 28.85
C ALA A 120 -26.77 7.18 27.45
N HIS A 121 -25.58 6.62 27.22
CA HIS A 121 -25.23 5.92 25.98
C HIS A 121 -26.13 4.68 25.76
N LEU A 122 -26.26 3.83 26.76
CA LEU A 122 -27.04 2.60 26.69
C LEU A 122 -28.56 2.85 26.53
N THR A 123 -29.08 3.90 27.15
CA THR A 123 -30.50 4.29 27.06
C THR A 123 -30.80 5.08 25.77
N GLY A 124 -29.80 5.77 25.22
CA GLY A 124 -30.00 6.63 24.04
C GLY A 124 -30.92 7.81 24.36
N GLU A 125 -30.56 8.61 25.36
CA GLU A 125 -31.38 9.72 25.87
C GLU A 125 -31.45 10.89 24.88
N LYS A 126 -30.42 11.06 24.04
CA LYS A 126 -30.29 12.25 23.19
C LYS A 126 -30.52 11.92 21.71
N SER A 127 -31.49 12.60 21.12
CA SER A 127 -31.86 12.41 19.72
C SER A 127 -30.76 12.83 18.73
N ASP A 128 -29.87 13.74 19.11
CA ASP A 128 -28.73 14.18 18.31
C ASP A 128 -27.53 13.22 18.37
N GLY A 129 -27.60 12.18 19.19
CA GLY A 129 -26.53 11.20 19.40
C GLY A 129 -25.30 11.78 20.11
N SER A 130 -25.45 12.89 20.87
CA SER A 130 -24.35 13.46 21.67
C SER A 130 -24.08 12.69 22.97
N ASP A 131 -24.83 11.62 23.24
CA ASP A 131 -24.60 10.65 24.29
C ASP A 131 -23.78 9.43 23.84
N VAL A 132 -23.47 9.31 22.56
CA VAL A 132 -22.59 8.26 22.05
C VAL A 132 -21.19 8.40 22.63
N ILE A 133 -20.68 7.33 23.25
CA ILE A 133 -19.37 7.27 23.88
C ILE A 133 -18.37 6.58 22.98
N GLY A 134 -17.14 7.12 22.95
CA GLY A 134 -15.95 6.44 22.42
C GLY A 134 -14.94 6.19 23.53
N ILE A 135 -14.28 5.03 23.47
CA ILE A 135 -13.18 4.67 24.38
C ILE A 135 -11.86 4.64 23.63
N TYR A 136 -10.76 4.79 24.37
CA TYR A 136 -9.41 4.66 23.87
C TYR A 136 -8.82 3.31 24.28
N PRO A 137 -8.73 2.31 23.36
CA PRO A 137 -8.29 0.96 23.70
C PRO A 137 -6.84 0.87 24.16
N LEU A 138 -5.94 1.72 23.65
CA LEU A 138 -4.53 1.74 24.00
C LEU A 138 -4.32 2.40 25.36
N LEU A 139 -3.78 1.65 26.32
CA LEU A 139 -3.52 2.10 27.68
C LEU A 139 -2.20 2.89 27.76
N PRO A 140 -1.97 3.67 28.85
CA PRO A 140 -0.75 4.48 29.01
C PRO A 140 0.56 3.67 29.06
N ASP A 141 0.49 2.39 29.35
CA ASP A 141 1.62 1.45 29.42
C ASP A 141 1.80 0.64 28.10
N ASP A 142 1.24 1.13 27.01
CA ASP A 142 1.26 0.49 25.68
C ASP A 142 0.61 -0.91 25.62
N THR A 143 -0.28 -1.21 26.57
CA THR A 143 -1.08 -2.44 26.55
C THR A 143 -2.53 -2.18 26.11
N CYS A 144 -3.28 -3.24 25.85
CA CYS A 144 -4.71 -3.18 25.57
C CYS A 144 -5.43 -4.42 26.10
N ARG A 145 -6.76 -4.28 26.35
CA ARG A 145 -7.63 -5.38 26.85
C ARG A 145 -8.57 -5.93 25.79
N LEU A 146 -8.57 -5.33 24.61
CA LEU A 146 -9.41 -5.73 23.49
C LEU A 146 -8.73 -5.41 22.16
N LEU A 147 -9.11 -6.16 21.13
CA LEU A 147 -8.78 -5.90 19.74
C LEU A 147 -10.09 -5.77 18.98
N VAL A 148 -10.19 -4.75 18.13
CA VAL A 148 -11.37 -4.53 17.29
C VAL A 148 -10.93 -4.39 15.85
N PHE A 149 -11.57 -5.11 14.93
CA PHE A 149 -11.48 -4.89 13.50
C PHE A 149 -12.68 -4.04 13.07
N ASP A 150 -12.41 -2.96 12.40
CA ASP A 150 -13.40 -1.99 11.90
C ASP A 150 -13.57 -2.22 10.39
N PHE A 151 -14.78 -2.57 9.98
CA PHE A 151 -15.17 -2.78 8.59
C PHE A 151 -16.22 -1.74 8.24
N ASP A 152 -15.94 -0.89 7.26
CA ASP A 152 -16.83 0.21 6.87
C ASP A 152 -16.94 0.27 5.34
N ASP A 153 -18.15 0.38 4.83
CA ASP A 153 -18.39 0.53 3.40
C ASP A 153 -18.34 2.03 3.05
N HIS A 154 -17.24 2.47 2.49
CA HIS A 154 -17.01 3.88 2.12
C HIS A 154 -17.55 4.24 0.74
N GLU A 155 -17.80 3.26 -0.11
CA GLU A 155 -18.38 3.45 -1.43
C GLU A 155 -19.87 3.06 -1.37
N ALA A 156 -20.74 3.99 -1.71
CA ALA A 156 -22.19 3.77 -1.81
C ALA A 156 -22.54 2.84 -3.01
N SER A 157 -21.82 1.73 -3.13
CA SER A 157 -22.15 0.68 -4.09
C SER A 157 -23.27 -0.18 -3.51
N PRO A 158 -24.36 -0.44 -4.25
CA PRO A 158 -25.39 -1.35 -3.80
C PRO A 158 -24.87 -2.77 -3.80
N GLY A 159 -24.32 -3.21 -2.67
CA GLY A 159 -23.80 -4.56 -2.50
C GLY A 159 -23.26 -4.81 -1.09
N THR A 160 -23.43 -6.01 -0.61
CA THR A 160 -23.14 -6.51 0.72
C THR A 160 -21.64 -6.79 0.96
N VAL A 161 -20.73 -5.89 0.59
CA VAL A 161 -19.29 -6.19 0.57
C VAL A 161 -18.69 -6.41 1.95
N TRP A 162 -19.05 -5.58 2.97
CA TRP A 162 -18.52 -5.76 4.33
C TRP A 162 -18.94 -7.08 4.99
N GLN A 163 -20.08 -7.63 4.59
CA GLN A 163 -20.58 -8.88 5.13
C GLN A 163 -19.69 -10.06 4.71
N GLU A 164 -19.18 -10.06 3.47
CA GLU A 164 -18.28 -11.11 3.01
C GLU A 164 -16.94 -11.08 3.76
N ASP A 165 -16.40 -9.89 3.99
CA ASP A 165 -15.16 -9.70 4.73
C ASP A 165 -15.30 -10.15 6.20
N VAL A 166 -16.40 -9.78 6.85
CA VAL A 166 -16.70 -10.17 8.24
C VAL A 166 -16.94 -11.68 8.34
N ASP A 167 -17.68 -12.28 7.42
CA ASP A 167 -17.94 -13.73 7.41
C ASP A 167 -16.64 -14.51 7.21
N ALA A 168 -15.73 -14.02 6.37
CA ALA A 168 -14.40 -14.60 6.20
C ALA A 168 -13.56 -14.55 7.48
N LEU A 169 -13.55 -13.40 8.17
CA LEU A 169 -12.85 -13.26 9.46
C LEU A 169 -13.49 -14.15 10.53
N ARG A 170 -14.82 -14.22 10.58
CA ARG A 170 -15.55 -15.10 11.51
C ARG A 170 -15.21 -16.56 11.28
N LEU A 171 -15.16 -17.00 10.02
CA LEU A 171 -14.81 -18.36 9.66
C LEU A 171 -13.40 -18.74 10.13
N ILE A 172 -12.40 -17.89 9.87
CA ILE A 172 -11.02 -18.17 10.28
C ILE A 172 -10.87 -18.15 11.80
N CYS A 173 -11.60 -17.26 12.50
CA CYS A 173 -11.66 -17.24 13.95
C CYS A 173 -12.19 -18.59 14.49
N SER A 174 -13.30 -19.07 13.94
CA SER A 174 -13.89 -20.37 14.30
C SER A 174 -12.95 -21.54 14.06
N GLN A 175 -12.34 -21.62 12.87
CA GLN A 175 -11.39 -22.69 12.51
C GLN A 175 -10.15 -22.73 13.42
N ASN A 176 -9.78 -21.60 14.01
CA ASN A 176 -8.60 -21.48 14.85
C ASN A 176 -8.90 -21.37 16.35
N SER A 177 -10.16 -21.57 16.75
CA SER A 177 -10.63 -21.44 18.15
C SER A 177 -10.34 -20.06 18.74
N VAL A 178 -10.51 -18.99 17.93
CA VAL A 178 -10.39 -17.60 18.34
C VAL A 178 -11.79 -17.07 18.62
N PRO A 179 -12.17 -16.77 19.87
CA PRO A 179 -13.46 -16.17 20.18
C PRO A 179 -13.54 -14.77 19.54
N CYS A 180 -14.57 -14.53 18.72
CA CYS A 180 -14.84 -13.24 18.11
C CYS A 180 -16.33 -12.90 18.17
N TYR A 181 -16.64 -11.61 18.29
CA TYR A 181 -17.99 -11.10 18.53
C TYR A 181 -18.29 -9.99 17.54
N VAL A 182 -19.28 -10.19 16.67
CA VAL A 182 -19.59 -9.27 15.58
C VAL A 182 -20.71 -8.34 15.98
N GLU A 183 -20.46 -7.05 15.91
CA GLU A 183 -21.43 -5.98 16.11
C GLU A 183 -21.70 -5.30 14.76
N ARG A 184 -22.97 -5.12 14.41
CA ARG A 184 -23.34 -4.20 13.34
C ARG A 184 -23.07 -2.78 13.79
N SER A 185 -22.35 -1.99 12.98
CA SER A 185 -21.97 -0.62 13.33
C SER A 185 -23.18 0.26 13.62
N ARG A 186 -22.95 1.39 14.29
CA ARG A 186 -24.03 2.34 14.61
C ARG A 186 -24.72 2.92 13.34
N SER A 187 -23.99 3.07 12.24
CA SER A 187 -24.55 3.53 10.95
C SER A 187 -25.36 2.45 10.22
N GLY A 188 -25.11 1.19 10.51
CA GLY A 188 -25.65 0.04 9.80
C GLY A 188 -24.86 -0.32 8.51
N SER A 189 -23.96 0.53 8.06
CA SER A 189 -23.18 0.35 6.81
C SER A 189 -21.81 -0.30 7.03
N GLY A 190 -21.59 -0.92 8.17
CA GLY A 190 -20.35 -1.60 8.53
C GLY A 190 -20.51 -2.49 9.75
N ALA A 191 -19.41 -3.04 10.23
CA ALA A 191 -19.37 -3.87 11.41
C ALA A 191 -18.06 -3.74 12.18
N HIS A 192 -18.12 -4.02 13.49
CA HIS A 192 -16.94 -4.18 14.32
C HIS A 192 -16.83 -5.64 14.76
N VAL A 193 -15.65 -6.23 14.63
CA VAL A 193 -15.38 -7.58 15.15
C VAL A 193 -14.50 -7.44 16.39
N TRP A 194 -15.05 -7.82 17.54
CA TRP A 194 -14.46 -7.63 18.86
C TRP A 194 -13.80 -8.92 19.36
N LEU A 195 -12.59 -8.81 19.90
CA LEU A 195 -11.87 -9.83 20.65
C LEU A 195 -11.50 -9.26 22.01
N PHE A 196 -11.69 -10.04 23.06
CA PHE A 196 -11.47 -9.62 24.45
C PHE A 196 -10.34 -10.41 25.08
N PHE A 197 -9.50 -9.78 25.87
CA PHE A 197 -8.39 -10.39 26.58
C PHE A 197 -8.71 -10.49 28.09
N ASP A 198 -8.19 -11.54 28.74
CA ASP A 198 -8.36 -11.74 30.18
C ASP A 198 -7.51 -10.77 31.02
N ALA A 199 -6.36 -10.36 30.50
CA ALA A 199 -5.45 -9.38 31.08
C ALA A 199 -4.97 -8.37 30.01
N PRO A 200 -4.38 -7.22 30.40
CA PRO A 200 -3.74 -6.33 29.46
C PRO A 200 -2.58 -7.03 28.73
N ILE A 201 -2.56 -6.93 27.40
CA ILE A 201 -1.53 -7.52 26.53
C ILE A 201 -0.82 -6.37 25.79
N PRO A 202 0.53 -6.43 25.55
CA PRO A 202 1.22 -5.44 24.76
C PRO A 202 0.57 -5.22 23.38
N ALA A 203 0.28 -3.97 23.04
CA ALA A 203 -0.43 -3.62 21.81
C ALA A 203 0.33 -4.07 20.56
N GLU A 204 1.66 -4.09 20.59
CA GLU A 204 2.49 -4.63 19.52
C GLU A 204 2.14 -6.10 19.22
N LEU A 205 2.11 -6.93 20.27
CA LEU A 205 1.78 -8.35 20.15
C LEU A 205 0.35 -8.56 19.63
N VAL A 206 -0.62 -7.82 20.20
CA VAL A 206 -2.03 -7.89 19.77
C VAL A 206 -2.21 -7.49 18.32
N ARG A 207 -1.48 -6.48 17.85
CA ARG A 207 -1.54 -6.04 16.47
C ARG A 207 -0.91 -7.04 15.51
N ARG A 208 0.19 -7.68 15.91
CA ARG A 208 0.80 -8.79 15.16
C ARG A 208 -0.18 -9.95 15.05
N PHE A 209 -0.80 -10.34 16.14
CA PHE A 209 -1.83 -11.38 16.16
C PHE A 209 -3.01 -11.03 15.22
N GLY A 210 -3.54 -9.80 15.30
CA GLY A 210 -4.62 -9.34 14.43
C GLY A 210 -4.23 -9.35 12.94
N SER A 211 -3.01 -8.93 12.62
CA SER A 211 -2.50 -8.94 11.25
C SER A 211 -2.35 -10.38 10.72
N ALA A 212 -1.84 -11.29 11.53
CA ALA A 212 -1.72 -12.69 11.17
C ALA A 212 -3.10 -13.34 10.96
N LEU A 213 -4.09 -12.99 11.79
CA LEU A 213 -5.46 -13.47 11.67
C LEU A 213 -6.11 -13.02 10.35
N LEU A 214 -5.97 -11.74 9.97
CA LEU A 214 -6.44 -11.23 8.67
C LEU A 214 -5.74 -11.92 7.49
N THR A 215 -4.44 -12.15 7.59
CA THR A 215 -3.67 -12.85 6.56
C THR A 215 -4.21 -14.27 6.35
N LYS A 216 -4.43 -15.02 7.43
CA LYS A 216 -5.00 -16.37 7.37
C LYS A 216 -6.45 -16.36 6.84
N GLY A 217 -7.23 -15.33 7.17
CA GLY A 217 -8.57 -15.14 6.63
C GLY A 217 -8.56 -14.96 5.10
N ALA A 218 -7.71 -14.08 4.60
CA ALA A 218 -7.57 -13.85 3.17
C ALA A 218 -7.10 -15.12 2.42
N GLU A 219 -6.16 -15.88 2.99
CA GLU A 219 -5.69 -17.15 2.42
C GLU A 219 -6.77 -18.23 2.35
N SER A 220 -7.67 -18.28 3.35
CA SER A 220 -8.66 -19.35 3.47
C SER A 220 -9.85 -19.23 2.53
N VAL A 221 -10.25 -18.01 2.18
CA VAL A 221 -11.48 -17.73 1.41
C VAL A 221 -11.24 -17.09 0.04
N ASN A 222 -9.99 -17.08 -0.44
CA ASN A 222 -9.62 -16.46 -1.72
C ASN A 222 -10.03 -14.98 -1.81
N LEU A 223 -10.04 -14.29 -0.70
CA LEU A 223 -10.19 -12.84 -0.72
C LEU A 223 -8.88 -12.23 -1.17
N LYS A 224 -8.96 -11.42 -2.24
CA LYS A 224 -7.82 -10.65 -2.75
C LYS A 224 -7.34 -9.65 -1.71
N ASP A 225 -8.31 -9.06 -1.00
CA ASP A 225 -8.13 -8.05 0.01
C ASP A 225 -9.41 -7.97 0.86
N PHE A 226 -9.29 -7.57 2.10
CA PHE A 226 -10.45 -7.15 2.90
C PHE A 226 -10.80 -5.73 2.49
N LYS A 227 -11.62 -5.56 1.43
CA LYS A 227 -11.91 -4.26 0.81
C LYS A 227 -12.54 -3.25 1.75
N THR A 228 -13.37 -3.74 2.67
CA THR A 228 -14.09 -2.92 3.65
C THR A 228 -13.37 -2.81 4.99
N TYR A 229 -12.22 -3.46 5.13
CA TYR A 229 -11.38 -3.35 6.32
C TYR A 229 -10.72 -1.96 6.39
N ASP A 230 -11.20 -1.11 7.31
CA ASP A 230 -10.62 0.21 7.54
C ASP A 230 -9.38 0.11 8.44
N ARG A 231 -9.50 -0.54 9.60
CA ARG A 231 -8.42 -0.61 10.59
C ARG A 231 -8.68 -1.62 11.69
N MET A 232 -7.62 -1.91 12.45
CA MET A 232 -7.74 -2.56 13.77
C MET A 232 -7.42 -1.56 14.88
N LEU A 233 -8.05 -1.75 16.01
CA LEU A 233 -7.88 -0.93 17.21
C LEU A 233 -7.43 -1.78 18.39
N PRO A 234 -6.34 -1.41 19.09
CA PRO A 234 -5.56 -0.17 18.94
C PRO A 234 -4.85 -0.10 17.58
N ALA A 235 -4.87 1.11 16.95
CA ALA A 235 -4.21 1.33 15.67
C ALA A 235 -2.70 1.61 15.83
N GLN A 236 -2.20 1.77 17.04
CA GLN A 236 -0.82 2.12 17.38
C GLN A 236 -0.26 1.08 18.34
N GLU A 237 1.04 0.85 18.30
CA GLU A 237 1.77 -0.03 19.21
C GLU A 237 2.19 0.70 20.47
N HIS A 238 2.52 1.99 20.33
CA HIS A 238 2.94 2.87 21.41
C HIS A 238 2.06 4.11 21.45
N LEU A 239 1.79 4.59 22.65
CA LEU A 239 1.06 5.82 22.85
C LEU A 239 2.00 7.02 22.61
N PRO A 240 1.68 7.95 21.66
CA PRO A 240 2.47 9.15 21.49
C PRO A 240 2.50 9.98 22.77
N GLU A 241 3.63 10.60 23.09
CA GLU A 241 3.78 11.44 24.26
C GLU A 241 2.67 12.51 24.32
N GLY A 242 1.91 12.53 25.41
CA GLY A 242 0.74 13.40 25.59
C GLY A 242 -0.47 13.08 24.70
N GLY A 243 -0.39 12.03 23.88
CA GLY A 243 -1.48 11.57 23.01
C GLY A 243 -2.51 10.70 23.74
N LEU A 244 -3.66 10.48 23.09
CA LEU A 244 -4.74 9.64 23.61
C LEU A 244 -4.88 8.30 22.86
N GLY A 245 -4.21 8.16 21.70
CA GLY A 245 -4.41 7.04 20.79
C GLY A 245 -5.69 7.17 19.95
N ASN A 246 -6.00 6.13 19.20
CA ASN A 246 -7.22 6.04 18.41
C ASN A 246 -8.40 5.58 19.30
N LEU A 247 -9.60 6.02 18.97
CA LEU A 247 -10.80 5.66 19.71
C LEU A 247 -11.73 4.76 18.89
N ILE A 248 -12.57 3.99 19.58
CA ILE A 248 -13.70 3.22 19.02
C ILE A 248 -14.99 3.63 19.73
N ALA A 249 -16.08 3.75 18.97
CA ALA A 249 -17.41 3.93 19.56
C ALA A 249 -17.86 2.66 20.28
N LEU A 250 -18.51 2.84 21.42
CA LEU A 250 -19.06 1.70 22.18
C LEU A 250 -20.30 1.13 21.47
N PRO A 251 -20.51 -0.19 21.51
CA PRO A 251 -21.71 -0.87 21.02
C PRO A 251 -22.92 -0.62 21.94
N LEU A 252 -24.06 -1.12 21.53
CA LEU A 252 -25.35 -1.06 22.25
C LEU A 252 -25.83 0.35 22.57
N GLN A 253 -25.52 1.33 21.69
CA GLN A 253 -26.06 2.67 21.84
C GLN A 253 -27.59 2.64 21.63
N GLY A 254 -28.34 3.05 22.66
CA GLY A 254 -29.77 2.79 22.78
C GLY A 254 -30.63 3.29 21.61
N GLN A 255 -30.30 4.44 21.00
CA GLN A 255 -31.05 4.94 19.86
C GLN A 255 -30.78 4.15 18.57
N ALA A 256 -29.51 3.82 18.31
CA ALA A 256 -29.13 2.99 17.17
C ALA A 256 -29.64 1.55 17.33
N LEU A 257 -29.64 1.04 18.55
CA LEU A 257 -30.14 -0.29 18.86
C LEU A 257 -31.65 -0.43 18.54
N ARG A 258 -32.44 0.62 18.81
CA ARG A 258 -33.84 0.67 18.39
C ARG A 258 -34.06 0.60 16.87
N GLN A 259 -33.03 0.95 16.11
CA GLN A 259 -33.00 0.87 14.65
C GLN A 259 -32.38 -0.44 14.12
N GLY A 260 -32.06 -1.39 15.00
CA GLY A 260 -31.38 -2.64 14.67
C GLY A 260 -29.87 -2.50 14.42
N ASN A 261 -29.27 -1.33 14.72
CA ASN A 261 -27.86 -1.05 14.61
C ASN A 261 -27.18 -1.03 15.97
N SER A 262 -25.84 -0.96 15.99
CA SER A 262 -25.04 -1.03 17.24
C SER A 262 -25.34 -2.29 18.07
N ALA A 263 -25.71 -3.38 17.41
CA ALA A 263 -26.13 -4.64 18.00
C ALA A 263 -25.21 -5.77 17.61
N PHE A 264 -24.98 -6.70 18.53
CA PHE A 264 -24.31 -7.97 18.21
C PHE A 264 -25.26 -8.85 17.39
N VAL A 265 -24.68 -9.48 16.36
CA VAL A 265 -25.43 -10.22 15.35
C VAL A 265 -24.91 -11.64 15.20
N ASP A 266 -25.83 -12.55 14.88
CA ASP A 266 -25.54 -13.95 14.56
C ASP A 266 -24.89 -14.10 13.17
N GLU A 267 -24.67 -15.34 12.74
CA GLU A 267 -24.10 -15.67 11.43
C GLU A 267 -25.04 -15.31 10.26
N SER A 268 -26.34 -15.26 10.52
CA SER A 268 -27.36 -14.81 9.56
C SER A 268 -27.57 -13.29 9.60
N ARG A 269 -26.77 -12.58 10.42
CA ARG A 269 -26.79 -11.11 10.60
C ARG A 269 -28.05 -10.60 11.31
N ASN A 270 -28.78 -11.47 12.00
CA ASN A 270 -29.86 -11.07 12.86
C ASN A 270 -29.29 -10.64 14.21
N ALA A 271 -29.85 -9.56 14.76
CA ALA A 271 -29.48 -9.15 16.11
C ALA A 271 -29.92 -10.22 17.13
N TYR A 272 -29.04 -10.57 18.06
CA TYR A 272 -29.44 -11.45 19.15
C TYR A 272 -30.61 -10.87 19.94
N PRO A 273 -31.65 -11.64 20.24
CA PRO A 273 -32.85 -11.14 20.95
C PRO A 273 -32.51 -10.57 22.33
N ASP A 274 -31.58 -11.19 23.04
CA ASP A 274 -31.04 -10.72 24.33
C ASP A 274 -29.54 -10.44 24.19
N GLN A 275 -29.22 -9.18 23.99
CA GLN A 275 -27.83 -8.72 23.84
C GLN A 275 -27.02 -8.91 25.14
N TRP A 276 -27.69 -8.84 26.30
CA TRP A 276 -27.02 -8.98 27.59
C TRP A 276 -26.65 -10.43 27.87
N GLU A 277 -27.57 -11.37 27.58
CA GLU A 277 -27.28 -12.78 27.70
C GLU A 277 -26.18 -13.22 26.76
N TYR A 278 -26.21 -12.71 25.52
CA TYR A 278 -25.14 -12.95 24.57
C TYR A 278 -23.78 -12.44 25.09
N LEU A 279 -23.70 -11.21 25.60
CA LEU A 279 -22.46 -10.67 26.15
C LEU A 279 -21.94 -11.43 27.38
N LYS A 280 -22.80 -12.13 28.15
CA LYS A 280 -22.34 -13.00 29.24
C LYS A 280 -21.60 -14.23 28.72
N SER A 281 -21.83 -14.65 27.49
CA SER A 281 -21.12 -15.77 26.85
C SER A 281 -19.74 -15.42 26.35
N VAL A 282 -19.29 -14.15 26.46
CA VAL A 282 -17.99 -13.67 25.99
C VAL A 282 -16.84 -14.41 26.66
N GLN A 283 -16.07 -15.12 25.86
CA GLN A 283 -14.82 -15.76 26.25
C GLN A 283 -13.65 -14.80 26.05
N ARG A 284 -12.73 -14.80 26.99
CA ARG A 284 -11.53 -13.96 26.94
C ARG A 284 -10.33 -14.79 26.54
N ILE A 285 -9.45 -14.18 25.77
CA ILE A 285 -8.25 -14.80 25.20
C ILE A 285 -7.07 -14.51 26.12
N SER A 286 -6.28 -15.53 26.47
CA SER A 286 -5.08 -15.32 27.28
C SER A 286 -3.89 -14.84 26.45
N LYS A 287 -2.92 -14.23 27.14
CA LYS A 287 -1.67 -13.77 26.50
C LYS A 287 -0.90 -14.92 25.86
N GLU A 288 -0.82 -16.06 26.53
CA GLU A 288 -0.13 -17.27 26.06
C GLU A 288 -0.77 -17.82 24.77
N PHE A 289 -2.09 -17.73 24.66
CA PHE A 289 -2.79 -18.10 23.43
C PHE A 289 -2.40 -17.17 22.27
N VAL A 290 -2.38 -15.86 22.52
CA VAL A 290 -1.98 -14.85 21.52
C VAL A 290 -0.53 -15.09 21.07
N GLU A 291 0.41 -15.27 22.00
CA GLU A 291 1.82 -15.55 21.73
C GLU A 291 1.99 -16.80 20.87
N ARG A 292 1.37 -17.91 21.29
CA ARG A 292 1.46 -19.18 20.57
C ARG A 292 0.90 -19.11 19.16
N LYS A 293 -0.29 -18.52 19.00
CA LYS A 293 -0.92 -18.38 17.66
C LYS A 293 -0.14 -17.43 16.76
N THR A 294 0.36 -16.31 17.30
CA THR A 294 1.21 -15.39 16.55
C THR A 294 2.48 -16.08 16.09
N ALA A 295 3.18 -16.79 16.96
CA ALA A 295 4.40 -17.52 16.60
C ALA A 295 4.14 -18.57 15.51
N LEU A 296 3.03 -19.32 15.63
CA LEU A 296 2.65 -20.33 14.63
C LEU A 296 2.36 -19.73 13.27
N TRP A 297 1.66 -18.59 13.21
CA TRP A 297 1.24 -17.98 11.95
C TRP A 297 2.31 -17.10 11.33
N SER A 298 3.22 -16.51 12.12
CA SER A 298 4.34 -15.68 11.63
C SER A 298 5.39 -16.48 10.85
N ALA A 299 5.43 -17.81 11.04
CA ALA A 299 6.35 -18.69 10.31
C ALA A 299 6.09 -18.70 8.78
N ASP A 300 4.85 -18.43 8.34
CA ASP A 300 4.44 -18.46 6.93
C ASP A 300 4.53 -17.09 6.22
N GLY A 301 5.05 -16.05 6.89
CA GLY A 301 5.15 -14.70 6.36
C GLY A 301 3.83 -13.91 6.46
N GLU A 302 3.81 -12.88 7.28
CA GLU A 302 2.64 -12.04 7.54
C GLU A 302 2.53 -10.90 6.51
N LEU A 303 1.40 -10.77 5.79
CA LEU A 303 1.09 -9.58 4.97
C LEU A 303 0.99 -8.28 5.79
N GLY A 304 0.77 -8.40 7.10
CA GLY A 304 0.62 -7.26 8.00
C GLY A 304 1.90 -6.80 8.70
N THR A 305 2.94 -7.62 8.68
CA THR A 305 4.24 -7.34 9.28
C THR A 305 5.32 -7.75 8.31
N LEU A 306 5.56 -6.92 7.30
CA LEU A 306 6.84 -6.98 6.63
C LEU A 306 7.86 -6.55 7.68
N SER A 307 8.67 -7.51 8.15
CA SER A 307 9.77 -7.23 9.05
C SER A 307 10.60 -6.08 8.47
N LYS A 308 10.97 -5.13 9.32
CA LYS A 308 12.02 -4.17 8.99
C LYS A 308 13.23 -4.98 8.54
N THR A 309 13.56 -4.91 7.27
CA THR A 309 14.85 -5.34 6.73
C THR A 309 15.89 -4.23 6.90
N GLU A 310 15.75 -3.40 7.93
CA GLU A 310 16.76 -2.41 8.31
C GLU A 310 17.03 -2.65 9.78
N ASP A 311 18.29 -3.00 10.09
CA ASP A 311 18.89 -3.19 11.41
C ASP A 311 18.49 -4.47 12.16
N ILE A 312 18.55 -5.61 11.51
CA ILE A 312 18.91 -6.84 12.20
C ILE A 312 20.42 -7.00 11.98
N GLU A 313 21.19 -6.66 12.99
CA GLU A 313 22.54 -7.23 13.11
C GLU A 313 22.39 -8.73 12.97
N ASP A 314 23.10 -9.27 12.00
CA ASP A 314 23.06 -10.64 11.51
C ASP A 314 23.47 -11.63 12.62
N THR A 315 22.56 -12.00 13.50
CA THR A 315 22.77 -13.06 14.50
C THR A 315 22.03 -14.35 14.19
N GLU A 316 21.14 -14.37 13.20
CA GLU A 316 20.48 -15.60 12.74
C GLU A 316 21.04 -16.07 11.39
N LYS A 317 21.48 -17.32 11.37
CA LYS A 317 22.06 -17.99 10.20
C LYS A 317 21.08 -17.93 9.03
N PRO A 318 21.44 -17.28 7.89
CA PRO A 318 20.53 -17.07 6.75
C PRO A 318 19.92 -18.35 6.17
N TRP A 319 20.59 -19.49 6.38
CA TRP A 319 20.18 -20.81 5.87
C TRP A 319 19.15 -21.54 6.75
N GLU A 320 18.77 -21.00 7.90
CA GLU A 320 17.72 -21.53 8.78
C GLU A 320 16.35 -20.85 8.54
N LYS A 321 16.29 -19.79 7.73
CA LYS A 321 15.06 -19.11 7.33
C LYS A 321 14.47 -19.74 6.08
N SER A 322 13.69 -20.79 6.22
CA SER A 322 12.83 -21.28 5.15
C SER A 322 11.36 -21.05 5.45
N SER A 323 10.84 -19.85 5.22
CA SER A 323 9.42 -19.70 4.94
C SER A 323 9.21 -19.91 3.45
N GLN A 324 8.94 -21.13 3.03
CA GLN A 324 8.51 -21.39 1.67
C GLN A 324 7.12 -20.82 1.48
N ALA A 325 7.02 -19.66 0.84
CA ALA A 325 5.73 -19.05 0.51
C ALA A 325 4.95 -19.86 -0.55
N PHE A 326 5.65 -20.72 -1.30
CA PHE A 326 5.08 -21.62 -2.31
C PHE A 326 5.13 -23.07 -1.82
N HIS A 327 4.10 -23.84 -2.18
CA HIS A 327 4.04 -25.27 -1.90
C HIS A 327 3.60 -26.01 -3.17
N SER A 328 4.27 -27.10 -3.50
CA SER A 328 4.01 -27.87 -4.74
C SER A 328 2.57 -28.36 -4.86
N GLU A 329 1.93 -28.67 -3.74
CA GLU A 329 0.52 -29.12 -3.67
C GLU A 329 -0.52 -28.03 -3.96
N ASP A 330 -0.11 -26.77 -4.11
CA ASP A 330 -1.02 -25.64 -4.35
C ASP A 330 -1.31 -25.41 -5.82
N ALA A 331 -0.55 -26.05 -6.71
CA ALA A 331 -0.81 -26.11 -8.13
C ALA A 331 -1.28 -27.52 -8.54
N ARG A 332 -2.49 -27.63 -9.07
CA ARG A 332 -3.04 -28.91 -9.55
C ARG A 332 -2.57 -29.27 -10.96
N GLN A 333 -2.04 -28.32 -11.68
CA GLN A 333 -1.54 -28.42 -13.06
C GLN A 333 -0.35 -27.46 -13.25
N PRO A 334 0.46 -27.63 -14.31
CA PRO A 334 1.51 -26.67 -14.63
C PRO A 334 0.96 -25.25 -14.75
N LEU A 335 1.66 -24.26 -14.19
CA LEU A 335 1.27 -22.86 -14.33
C LEU A 335 1.45 -22.40 -15.77
N SER A 336 0.46 -21.70 -16.30
CA SER A 336 0.57 -20.98 -17.57
C SER A 336 1.00 -19.54 -17.31
N ILE A 337 2.16 -19.17 -17.80
CA ILE A 337 2.76 -17.84 -17.62
C ILE A 337 2.90 -17.21 -19.01
N THR A 338 2.37 -16.01 -19.20
CA THR A 338 2.55 -15.21 -20.41
C THR A 338 3.36 -13.96 -20.09
N LEU A 339 4.46 -13.77 -20.79
CA LEU A 339 5.27 -12.56 -20.72
C LEU A 339 4.79 -11.57 -21.80
N ALA A 340 4.36 -10.38 -21.38
CA ALA A 340 3.93 -9.29 -22.26
C ALA A 340 4.41 -7.95 -21.68
N ASN A 341 3.55 -6.97 -21.54
CA ASN A 341 3.87 -5.72 -20.81
C ASN A 341 4.09 -5.94 -19.29
N GLY A 342 3.88 -7.14 -18.82
CA GLY A 342 4.16 -7.68 -17.50
C GLY A 342 4.15 -9.21 -17.57
N ILE A 343 3.88 -9.83 -16.44
CA ILE A 343 3.80 -11.30 -16.30
C ILE A 343 2.36 -11.65 -15.98
N TYR A 344 1.71 -12.40 -16.84
CA TYR A 344 0.33 -12.85 -16.65
C TYR A 344 0.33 -14.33 -16.26
N ILE A 345 -0.24 -14.65 -15.12
CA ILE A 345 -0.31 -16.01 -14.57
C ILE A 345 -1.78 -16.43 -14.53
N ASP A 346 -2.13 -17.49 -15.25
CA ASP A 346 -3.48 -18.04 -15.20
C ASP A 346 -3.76 -18.62 -13.80
N THR A 347 -4.87 -18.24 -13.20
CA THR A 347 -5.27 -18.68 -11.84
C THR A 347 -6.01 -20.02 -11.83
N ALA A 348 -6.31 -20.59 -13.00
CA ALA A 348 -7.02 -21.86 -13.11
C ALA A 348 -6.24 -22.98 -12.39
N GLY A 349 -6.91 -23.70 -11.49
CA GLY A 349 -6.32 -24.80 -10.74
C GLY A 349 -5.33 -24.41 -9.62
N LEU A 350 -5.11 -23.11 -9.37
CA LEU A 350 -4.26 -22.64 -8.28
C LEU A 350 -5.07 -22.51 -6.98
N LYS A 351 -4.53 -23.03 -5.87
CA LYS A 351 -5.12 -22.78 -4.56
C LYS A 351 -4.95 -21.31 -4.14
N PRO A 352 -5.87 -20.76 -3.33
CA PRO A 352 -5.81 -19.38 -2.85
C PRO A 352 -4.47 -18.98 -2.23
N ARG A 353 -3.84 -19.90 -1.48
CA ARG A 353 -2.54 -19.68 -0.85
C ARG A 353 -1.46 -19.33 -1.88
N LEU A 354 -1.37 -20.09 -2.97
CA LEU A 354 -0.42 -19.82 -4.06
C LEU A 354 -0.74 -18.51 -4.78
N GLN A 355 -2.01 -18.25 -5.08
CA GLN A 355 -2.40 -16.98 -5.69
C GLN A 355 -1.98 -15.77 -4.84
N ASN A 356 -2.16 -15.82 -3.52
CA ASN A 356 -1.73 -14.77 -2.62
C ASN A 356 -0.20 -14.68 -2.52
N ALA A 357 0.49 -15.81 -2.53
CA ALA A 357 1.95 -15.84 -2.56
C ALA A 357 2.51 -15.22 -3.86
N LEU A 358 1.86 -15.47 -5.01
CA LEU A 358 2.20 -14.83 -6.29
C LEU A 358 2.02 -13.30 -6.23
N ARG A 359 0.90 -12.81 -5.68
CA ARG A 359 0.66 -11.36 -5.50
C ARG A 359 1.73 -10.72 -4.61
N ARG A 360 2.22 -11.43 -3.58
CA ARG A 360 3.28 -10.94 -2.68
C ARG A 360 4.58 -10.64 -3.39
N LEU A 361 4.88 -11.29 -4.53
CA LEU A 361 6.06 -10.98 -5.33
C LEU A 361 6.09 -9.53 -5.81
N ALA A 362 4.91 -8.94 -6.05
CA ALA A 362 4.75 -7.56 -6.49
C ALA A 362 4.32 -6.61 -5.36
N ALA A 363 4.45 -7.02 -4.10
CA ALA A 363 4.04 -6.23 -2.94
C ALA A 363 5.24 -5.86 -2.06
N TYR A 364 5.20 -4.66 -1.46
CA TYR A 364 6.20 -4.22 -0.50
C TYR A 364 5.59 -3.27 0.55
N SER A 365 6.26 -3.13 1.70
CA SER A 365 5.88 -2.20 2.76
C SER A 365 5.90 -0.76 2.27
N ASN A 366 4.82 0.00 2.53
CA ASN A 366 4.75 1.42 2.16
C ASN A 366 5.57 2.28 3.13
N PRO A 367 6.71 2.85 2.72
CA PRO A 367 7.56 3.64 3.60
C PRO A 367 6.86 4.89 4.13
N GLU A 368 5.95 5.48 3.34
CA GLU A 368 5.18 6.65 3.77
C GLU A 368 4.26 6.33 4.94
N PHE A 369 3.62 5.15 4.91
CA PHE A 369 2.79 4.68 6.02
C PHE A 369 3.60 4.60 7.31
N TYR A 370 4.76 3.93 7.27
CA TYR A 370 5.59 3.73 8.46
C TYR A 370 6.24 5.02 8.93
N LYS A 371 6.67 5.90 8.01
CA LYS A 371 7.19 7.24 8.35
C LYS A 371 6.14 8.09 9.05
N LYS A 372 4.92 8.16 8.51
CA LYS A 372 3.82 8.90 9.14
C LYS A 372 3.40 8.28 10.47
N LYS A 373 3.35 6.94 10.54
CA LYS A 373 3.08 6.21 11.78
C LYS A 373 4.12 6.53 12.86
N ALA A 374 5.41 6.50 12.53
CA ALA A 374 6.50 6.82 13.47
C ALA A 374 6.46 8.27 13.97
N LEU A 375 5.98 9.20 13.13
CA LEU A 375 5.81 10.60 13.47
C LEU A 375 4.46 10.92 14.17
N GLY A 376 3.62 9.89 14.44
CA GLY A 376 2.31 10.08 15.07
C GLY A 376 1.25 10.75 14.20
N PHE A 377 1.46 10.84 12.88
CA PHE A 377 0.48 11.36 11.94
C PHE A 377 -0.59 10.33 11.58
N SER A 378 -1.77 10.81 11.17
CA SER A 378 -2.83 9.93 10.65
C SER A 378 -2.38 9.20 9.39
N THR A 379 -2.60 7.90 9.36
CA THR A 379 -2.32 7.02 8.20
C THR A 379 -3.58 6.56 7.50
N ARG A 380 -4.74 7.17 7.77
CA ARG A 380 -6.08 6.73 7.37
C ARG A 380 -6.24 6.43 5.88
N ASN A 381 -5.58 7.19 4.99
CA ASN A 381 -5.69 7.05 3.53
C ASN A 381 -4.37 6.55 2.91
N ILE A 382 -3.50 5.90 3.68
CA ILE A 382 -2.21 5.43 3.21
C ILE A 382 -2.17 3.93 3.42
N PRO A 383 -2.12 3.13 2.35
CA PRO A 383 -2.05 1.68 2.47
C PRO A 383 -0.74 1.28 3.15
N ARG A 384 -0.79 0.24 3.98
CA ARG A 384 0.41 -0.33 4.64
C ARG A 384 1.33 -1.02 3.65
N ILE A 385 0.74 -1.60 2.62
CA ILE A 385 1.41 -2.37 1.57
C ILE A 385 1.08 -1.71 0.24
N VAL A 386 2.08 -1.54 -0.60
CA VAL A 386 1.92 -1.15 -1.99
C VAL A 386 1.95 -2.44 -2.81
N PHE A 387 0.88 -2.71 -3.53
CA PHE A 387 0.81 -3.78 -4.51
C PHE A 387 0.96 -3.19 -5.91
N CYS A 388 1.98 -3.60 -6.64
CA CYS A 388 2.30 -3.12 -7.98
C CYS A 388 1.75 -4.03 -9.10
N GLY A 389 1.05 -5.09 -8.74
CA GLY A 389 0.35 -5.97 -9.67
C GLY A 389 -1.14 -5.63 -9.76
N GLU A 390 -1.87 -6.38 -10.54
CA GLU A 390 -3.33 -6.31 -10.63
C GLU A 390 -3.92 -7.67 -10.99
N ASP A 391 -5.21 -7.83 -10.76
CA ASP A 391 -5.95 -9.01 -11.21
C ASP A 391 -6.77 -8.65 -12.44
N VAL A 392 -6.52 -9.32 -13.55
CA VAL A 392 -7.17 -9.07 -14.84
C VAL A 392 -7.93 -10.31 -15.28
N GLY A 393 -9.25 -10.34 -15.09
CA GLY A 393 -10.07 -11.51 -15.36
C GLY A 393 -9.62 -12.72 -14.55
N SER A 394 -9.21 -13.81 -15.24
CA SER A 394 -8.67 -15.03 -14.61
C SER A 394 -7.15 -15.01 -14.44
N TYR A 395 -6.50 -13.86 -14.63
CA TYR A 395 -5.05 -13.75 -14.54
C TYR A 395 -4.62 -12.90 -13.38
N ILE A 396 -3.50 -13.29 -12.74
CA ILE A 396 -2.72 -12.40 -11.88
C ILE A 396 -1.66 -11.74 -12.76
N HIS A 397 -1.70 -10.41 -12.86
CA HIS A 397 -0.68 -9.63 -13.55
C HIS A 397 0.35 -9.13 -12.55
N LEU A 398 1.63 -9.43 -12.81
CA LEU A 398 2.78 -8.95 -12.03
C LEU A 398 3.68 -8.08 -12.91
N PRO A 399 4.35 -7.06 -12.37
CA PRO A 399 5.35 -6.30 -13.09
C PRO A 399 6.49 -7.20 -13.60
N ARG A 400 7.08 -6.84 -14.74
CA ARG A 400 8.15 -7.62 -15.39
C ARG A 400 9.35 -7.90 -14.51
N GLY A 401 9.67 -7.01 -13.57
CA GLY A 401 10.78 -7.17 -12.63
C GLY A 401 10.60 -8.33 -11.63
N CYS A 402 9.41 -8.91 -11.53
CA CYS A 402 9.16 -10.07 -10.67
C CYS A 402 9.58 -11.40 -11.31
N ALA A 403 9.95 -11.44 -12.61
CA ALA A 403 10.15 -12.69 -13.35
C ALA A 403 11.18 -13.63 -12.70
N GLU A 404 12.35 -13.13 -12.35
CA GLU A 404 13.42 -13.96 -11.76
C GLU A 404 13.03 -14.51 -10.38
N LYS A 405 12.35 -13.69 -9.55
CA LYS A 405 11.86 -14.16 -8.25
C LYS A 405 10.77 -15.22 -8.41
N LEU A 406 9.88 -15.03 -9.38
CA LEU A 406 8.80 -15.98 -9.68
C LEU A 406 9.37 -17.32 -10.09
N THR A 407 10.22 -17.37 -11.10
CA THR A 407 10.81 -18.63 -11.60
C THR A 407 11.67 -19.30 -10.52
N ALA A 408 12.51 -18.55 -9.82
CA ALA A 408 13.33 -19.08 -8.72
C ALA A 408 12.48 -19.71 -7.61
N GLN A 409 11.34 -19.14 -7.26
CA GLN A 409 10.45 -19.72 -6.24
C GLN A 409 9.69 -20.94 -6.77
N LEU A 410 9.22 -20.92 -8.02
CA LEU A 410 8.58 -22.09 -8.63
C LEU A 410 9.55 -23.27 -8.73
N ASP A 411 10.78 -23.01 -9.18
CA ASP A 411 11.84 -24.02 -9.30
C ASP A 411 12.24 -24.59 -7.93
N SER A 412 12.33 -23.75 -6.89
CA SER A 412 12.73 -24.19 -5.54
C SER A 412 11.78 -25.18 -4.90
N VAL A 413 10.50 -25.14 -5.27
CA VAL A 413 9.46 -26.05 -4.75
C VAL A 413 9.00 -27.09 -5.78
N GLY A 414 9.57 -27.05 -6.99
CA GLY A 414 9.27 -28.02 -8.06
C GLY A 414 7.86 -27.87 -8.66
N ILE A 415 7.30 -26.65 -8.69
CA ILE A 415 6.04 -26.39 -9.39
C ILE A 415 6.32 -26.26 -10.89
N PRO A 416 5.78 -27.12 -11.74
CA PRO A 416 5.98 -27.03 -13.18
C PRO A 416 5.24 -25.81 -13.77
N TYR A 417 5.85 -25.18 -14.79
CA TYR A 417 5.25 -24.05 -15.48
C TYR A 417 5.61 -24.05 -16.97
N THR A 418 4.79 -23.40 -17.77
CA THR A 418 5.03 -23.12 -19.19
C THR A 418 5.07 -21.61 -19.40
N VAL A 419 5.97 -21.13 -20.26
CA VAL A 419 6.11 -19.69 -20.55
C VAL A 419 5.82 -19.44 -22.02
N SER A 420 4.84 -18.58 -22.31
CA SER A 420 4.62 -17.96 -23.62
C SER A 420 5.22 -16.56 -23.64
N ASP A 421 6.09 -16.26 -24.59
CA ASP A 421 6.70 -14.94 -24.72
C ASP A 421 6.01 -14.13 -25.83
N GLU A 422 5.13 -13.21 -25.43
CA GLU A 422 4.36 -12.31 -26.30
C GLU A 422 4.94 -10.88 -26.29
N ARG A 423 6.17 -10.73 -25.81
CA ARG A 423 6.86 -9.44 -25.78
C ARG A 423 7.28 -9.03 -27.20
N GLN A 424 7.24 -7.72 -27.44
CA GLN A 424 7.64 -7.13 -28.72
C GLN A 424 9.15 -7.23 -28.90
N THR A 425 9.58 -8.03 -29.86
CA THR A 425 11.00 -8.14 -30.22
C THR A 425 11.49 -6.91 -31.01
N GLY A 426 10.54 -6.15 -31.55
CA GLY A 426 10.80 -4.94 -32.32
C GLY A 426 11.20 -5.21 -33.78
N ARG A 427 11.45 -4.13 -34.50
CA ARG A 427 11.98 -4.15 -35.83
C ARG A 427 13.50 -4.13 -35.78
N GLU A 428 14.17 -4.97 -36.53
CA GLU A 428 15.62 -4.87 -36.70
C GLU A 428 16.00 -3.54 -37.37
N ILE A 429 17.07 -2.92 -36.87
CA ILE A 429 17.61 -1.68 -37.39
C ILE A 429 19.11 -1.82 -37.69
N LYS A 430 19.56 -1.16 -38.75
CA LYS A 430 20.97 -1.14 -39.12
C LYS A 430 21.69 -0.03 -38.37
N VAL A 431 22.34 -0.42 -37.29
CA VAL A 431 23.03 0.49 -36.39
C VAL A 431 24.33 -0.11 -35.89
N ASP A 432 25.40 0.64 -35.91
CA ASP A 432 26.70 0.24 -35.37
C ASP A 432 27.22 1.31 -34.41
N PHE A 433 27.99 0.89 -33.42
CA PHE A 433 28.58 1.79 -32.42
C PHE A 433 29.88 2.38 -32.93
N LYS A 434 29.97 3.69 -32.87
CA LYS A 434 31.20 4.45 -33.21
C LYS A 434 32.02 4.70 -31.95
N GLY A 435 33.26 4.29 -31.96
CA GLY A 435 34.21 4.53 -30.87
C GLY A 435 34.44 3.29 -30.00
N THR A 436 35.01 3.51 -28.83
CA THR A 436 35.41 2.44 -27.90
C THR A 436 34.94 2.79 -26.51
N LEU A 437 34.28 1.85 -25.86
CA LEU A 437 33.90 1.98 -24.45
C LEU A 437 35.16 1.87 -23.56
N TYR A 438 35.22 2.64 -22.48
CA TYR A 438 36.18 2.40 -21.43
C TYR A 438 35.93 1.05 -20.79
N SER A 439 36.99 0.41 -20.24
CA SER A 439 36.91 -0.95 -19.65
C SER A 439 35.68 -1.13 -18.76
N ARG A 440 35.44 -0.23 -17.81
CA ARG A 440 34.28 -0.34 -16.89
C ARG A 440 32.92 -0.12 -17.57
N GLN A 441 32.87 0.64 -18.64
CA GLN A 441 31.67 0.77 -19.47
C GLN A 441 31.41 -0.52 -20.25
N ALA A 442 32.45 -1.15 -20.77
CA ALA A 442 32.37 -2.42 -21.45
C ALA A 442 31.91 -3.53 -20.49
N ASP A 443 32.45 -3.56 -19.26
CA ASP A 443 32.02 -4.50 -18.22
C ASP A 443 30.55 -4.30 -17.88
N ALA A 444 30.10 -3.04 -17.75
CA ALA A 444 28.69 -2.69 -17.48
C ALA A 444 27.78 -3.15 -18.61
N ALA A 445 28.18 -2.87 -19.86
CA ALA A 445 27.41 -3.27 -21.03
C ALA A 445 27.30 -4.80 -21.15
N ALA A 446 28.40 -5.52 -20.94
CA ALA A 446 28.43 -6.98 -20.97
C ALA A 446 27.44 -7.57 -19.94
N LYS A 447 27.47 -7.08 -18.70
CA LYS A 447 26.57 -7.52 -17.65
C LYS A 447 25.09 -7.25 -17.93
N ILE A 448 24.77 -6.13 -18.54
CA ILE A 448 23.39 -5.79 -18.91
C ILE A 448 22.92 -6.66 -20.08
N LEU A 449 23.78 -6.91 -21.07
CA LEU A 449 23.46 -7.71 -22.24
C LEU A 449 23.17 -9.18 -21.94
N GLU A 450 23.61 -9.72 -20.79
CA GLU A 450 23.24 -11.05 -20.30
C GLU A 450 21.73 -11.17 -20.00
N HIS A 451 20.99 -10.04 -19.90
CA HIS A 451 19.61 -10.00 -19.45
C HIS A 451 18.74 -9.14 -20.40
N ASP A 452 17.45 -9.47 -20.46
CA ASP A 452 16.48 -8.69 -21.23
C ASP A 452 16.06 -7.41 -20.49
N ILE A 453 16.11 -7.43 -19.15
CA ILE A 453 15.74 -6.30 -18.29
C ILE A 453 16.78 -6.07 -17.20
N GLY A 454 16.95 -4.83 -16.79
CA GLY A 454 17.86 -4.51 -15.69
C GLY A 454 18.15 -3.04 -15.51
N VAL A 455 18.79 -2.73 -14.37
CA VAL A 455 19.19 -1.36 -14.02
C VAL A 455 20.70 -1.22 -14.06
N LEU A 456 21.17 -0.18 -14.77
CA LEU A 456 22.55 0.34 -14.65
C LEU A 456 22.57 1.44 -13.58
N CYS A 457 23.17 1.14 -12.46
CA CYS A 457 23.39 2.12 -11.38
C CYS A 457 24.84 2.63 -11.47
N ALA A 458 25.04 3.82 -12.07
CA ALA A 458 26.37 4.37 -12.26
C ALA A 458 26.43 5.86 -11.94
N ALA A 459 27.46 6.28 -11.18
CA ALA A 459 27.66 7.66 -10.75
C ALA A 459 27.64 8.64 -11.93
N THR A 460 27.36 9.90 -11.66
CA THR A 460 27.40 10.99 -12.65
C THR A 460 28.76 11.01 -13.37
N ALA A 461 28.75 11.32 -14.66
CA ALA A 461 29.92 11.29 -15.53
C ALA A 461 30.57 9.90 -15.76
N PHE A 462 29.84 8.80 -15.48
CA PHE A 462 30.25 7.45 -15.89
C PHE A 462 30.14 7.26 -17.42
N GLY A 463 29.28 8.02 -18.09
CA GLY A 463 28.96 7.86 -19.52
C GLY A 463 27.83 6.85 -19.74
N LYS A 464 26.76 6.92 -18.90
CA LYS A 464 25.57 6.07 -19.02
C LYS A 464 24.96 6.10 -20.42
N THR A 465 24.92 7.28 -21.06
CA THR A 465 24.39 7.46 -22.43
C THR A 465 25.23 6.70 -23.47
N ALA A 466 26.57 6.70 -23.34
CA ALA A 466 27.43 5.92 -24.22
C ALA A 466 27.21 4.42 -24.08
N VAL A 467 27.01 3.93 -22.83
CA VAL A 467 26.60 2.54 -22.59
C VAL A 467 25.24 2.26 -23.20
N GLY A 468 24.26 3.15 -23.03
CA GLY A 468 22.93 3.03 -23.65
C GLY A 468 23.01 2.94 -25.17
N ALA A 469 23.79 3.82 -25.81
CA ALA A 469 24.04 3.76 -27.26
C ALA A 469 24.70 2.44 -27.69
N TYR A 470 25.65 1.95 -26.89
CA TYR A 470 26.27 0.64 -27.16
C TYR A 470 25.26 -0.52 -27.06
N LEU A 471 24.37 -0.51 -26.06
CA LEU A 471 23.31 -1.52 -25.94
C LEU A 471 22.40 -1.52 -27.16
N ILE A 472 22.05 -0.33 -27.70
CA ILE A 472 21.25 -0.18 -28.93
C ILE A 472 21.96 -0.85 -30.11
N ALA A 473 23.24 -0.56 -30.30
CA ALA A 473 24.04 -1.12 -31.37
C ALA A 473 24.25 -2.64 -31.25
N GLN A 474 24.21 -3.21 -30.03
CA GLN A 474 24.31 -4.65 -29.83
C GLN A 474 22.97 -5.38 -30.01
N ARG A 475 21.86 -4.81 -29.55
CA ARG A 475 20.51 -5.39 -29.68
C ARG A 475 19.96 -5.24 -31.11
N LYS A 476 20.35 -4.17 -31.82
CA LYS A 476 19.96 -3.89 -33.22
C LYS A 476 18.44 -3.90 -33.45
N VAL A 477 17.69 -3.42 -32.49
CA VAL A 477 16.22 -3.31 -32.57
C VAL A 477 15.78 -1.87 -32.39
N ASN A 478 14.64 -1.52 -32.98
CA ASN A 478 14.09 -0.17 -32.83
C ASN A 478 13.88 0.19 -31.35
N THR A 479 14.33 1.38 -30.98
CA THR A 479 14.49 1.76 -29.59
C THR A 479 13.79 3.08 -29.27
N LEU A 480 13.16 3.14 -28.10
CA LEU A 480 12.62 4.35 -27.50
C LEU A 480 13.38 4.69 -26.22
N VAL A 481 13.92 5.89 -26.13
CA VAL A 481 14.51 6.42 -24.90
C VAL A 481 13.53 7.35 -24.21
N LEU A 482 13.27 7.08 -22.95
CA LEU A 482 12.38 7.86 -22.09
C LEU A 482 13.19 8.81 -21.21
N VAL A 483 12.83 10.08 -21.22
CA VAL A 483 13.51 11.13 -20.46
C VAL A 483 12.50 12.02 -19.74
N HIS A 484 12.92 12.68 -18.65
CA HIS A 484 12.05 13.53 -17.84
C HIS A 484 12.13 15.03 -18.16
N ASN A 485 13.16 15.48 -18.90
CA ASN A 485 13.28 16.86 -19.32
C ASN A 485 13.85 17.02 -20.72
N SER A 486 13.67 18.22 -21.29
CA SER A 486 14.09 18.54 -22.67
C SER A 486 15.60 18.67 -22.86
N GLU A 487 16.34 18.96 -21.80
CA GLU A 487 17.80 19.10 -21.86
C GLU A 487 18.46 17.73 -22.00
N ILE A 488 18.03 16.77 -21.21
CA ILE A 488 18.46 15.37 -21.31
C ILE A 488 18.08 14.81 -22.70
N MET A 489 16.89 15.16 -23.21
CA MET A 489 16.49 14.74 -24.55
C MET A 489 17.47 15.24 -25.63
N LYS A 490 17.90 16.50 -25.57
CA LYS A 490 18.90 17.05 -26.51
C LYS A 490 20.23 16.32 -26.39
N ASN A 491 20.70 16.10 -25.17
CA ASN A 491 21.94 15.38 -24.93
C ASN A 491 21.91 13.97 -25.53
N TRP A 492 20.79 13.26 -25.40
CA TRP A 492 20.61 11.92 -25.99
C TRP A 492 20.67 11.97 -27.54
N VAL A 493 20.05 12.96 -28.15
CA VAL A 493 20.10 13.14 -29.62
C VAL A 493 21.53 13.40 -30.08
N GLU A 494 22.25 14.33 -29.42
CA GLU A 494 23.65 14.66 -29.72
C GLU A 494 24.58 13.44 -29.50
N ASP A 495 24.36 12.69 -28.44
CA ASP A 495 25.13 11.48 -28.15
C ASP A 495 24.85 10.37 -29.17
N PHE A 496 23.61 10.24 -29.65
CA PHE A 496 23.30 9.28 -30.74
C PHE A 496 24.02 9.63 -32.03
N GLU A 497 24.04 10.90 -32.43
CA GLU A 497 24.79 11.37 -33.62
C GLU A 497 26.29 11.12 -33.46
N LYS A 498 26.81 11.24 -32.24
CA LYS A 498 28.21 11.03 -31.93
C LYS A 498 28.59 9.53 -31.87
N PHE A 499 27.81 8.70 -31.20
CA PHE A 499 28.17 7.32 -30.88
C PHE A 499 27.58 6.28 -31.81
N LEU A 500 26.56 6.61 -32.62
CA LEU A 500 25.92 5.67 -33.51
C LEU A 500 26.11 6.00 -34.98
N GLN A 501 26.33 4.97 -35.78
CA GLN A 501 26.17 5.00 -37.22
C GLN A 501 24.87 4.27 -37.56
N ILE A 502 23.91 5.00 -38.11
CA ILE A 502 22.59 4.48 -38.42
C ILE A 502 22.42 4.48 -39.95
N ASP A 503 22.29 3.28 -40.52
CA ASP A 503 22.13 3.07 -41.97
C ASP A 503 20.69 2.69 -42.30
N GLU A 504 19.77 3.62 -42.02
CA GLU A 504 18.33 3.47 -42.20
C GLU A 504 17.75 4.56 -43.10
N ASP A 505 16.74 4.21 -43.88
CA ASP A 505 15.99 5.18 -44.67
C ASP A 505 15.25 6.18 -43.76
N LEU A 506 15.17 7.44 -44.23
CA LEU A 506 14.42 8.47 -43.52
C LEU A 506 12.93 8.08 -43.39
N PRO A 507 12.37 8.06 -42.17
CA PRO A 507 10.98 7.63 -41.95
C PRO A 507 9.98 8.52 -42.71
N GLU A 508 8.96 7.91 -43.31
CA GLU A 508 7.87 8.62 -43.95
C GLU A 508 6.73 8.92 -42.96
N TYR A 509 6.06 10.01 -43.16
CA TYR A 509 4.85 10.36 -42.39
C TYR A 509 3.81 11.02 -43.28
N ILE A 510 2.54 10.86 -42.90
CA ILE A 510 1.42 11.49 -43.59
C ILE A 510 1.11 12.81 -42.88
N THR A 511 1.13 13.92 -43.64
CA THR A 511 0.74 15.23 -43.11
C THR A 511 -0.77 15.28 -42.83
N PRO A 512 -1.27 16.21 -42.00
CA PRO A 512 -2.73 16.37 -41.79
C PRO A 512 -3.53 16.62 -43.08
N LYS A 513 -2.87 17.06 -44.15
CA LYS A 513 -3.45 17.23 -45.49
C LYS A 513 -3.31 16.01 -46.40
N GLY A 514 -2.99 14.82 -45.85
CA GLY A 514 -2.88 13.57 -46.58
C GLY A 514 -1.63 13.40 -47.47
N ARG A 515 -0.65 14.30 -47.40
CA ARG A 515 0.57 14.22 -48.24
C ARG A 515 1.63 13.40 -47.52
N ARG A 516 2.26 12.43 -48.22
CA ARG A 516 3.46 11.73 -47.73
C ARG A 516 4.67 12.64 -47.76
N LYS A 517 5.42 12.67 -46.67
CA LYS A 517 6.73 13.40 -46.57
C LYS A 517 7.71 12.53 -45.81
N LYS A 518 9.00 12.69 -46.08
CA LYS A 518 10.07 12.08 -45.28
C LYS A 518 10.45 12.98 -44.10
N ARG A 519 10.78 12.32 -42.96
CA ARG A 519 11.39 13.00 -41.81
C ARG A 519 12.78 13.56 -42.20
N LYS A 520 13.28 14.49 -41.40
CA LYS A 520 14.62 15.08 -41.63
C LYS A 520 15.74 14.28 -40.98
N SER A 521 15.40 13.38 -40.04
CA SER A 521 16.35 12.55 -39.32
C SER A 521 15.72 11.18 -39.04
N VAL A 522 16.54 10.16 -38.92
CA VAL A 522 16.19 8.82 -38.44
C VAL A 522 16.00 8.82 -36.92
N ILE A 523 16.54 9.84 -36.23
CA ILE A 523 16.34 10.07 -34.80
C ILE A 523 15.10 10.95 -34.63
N GLY A 524 14.06 10.42 -34.03
CA GLY A 524 12.82 11.12 -33.74
C GLY A 524 12.74 11.64 -32.31
N THR A 525 11.90 12.65 -32.09
CA THR A 525 11.70 13.25 -30.78
C THR A 525 10.21 13.51 -30.50
N LEU A 526 9.81 13.39 -29.23
CA LEU A 526 8.48 13.75 -28.76
C LEU A 526 8.57 14.64 -27.51
N SER A 527 8.16 15.91 -27.65
CA SER A 527 8.09 16.84 -26.51
C SER A 527 7.18 18.02 -26.81
N GLY A 528 6.42 18.51 -25.81
CA GLY A 528 5.71 19.79 -25.86
C GLY A 528 4.83 20.01 -27.11
N GLY A 529 4.16 18.97 -27.60
CA GLY A 529 3.32 19.04 -28.80
C GLY A 529 4.06 18.82 -30.11
N ARG A 530 5.40 18.74 -30.11
CA ARG A 530 6.20 18.42 -31.30
C ARG A 530 6.44 16.90 -31.34
N ASN A 531 5.92 16.24 -32.37
CA ASN A 531 6.08 14.82 -32.61
C ASN A 531 6.82 14.55 -33.92
N THR A 532 8.04 14.03 -33.81
CA THR A 532 8.85 13.62 -34.98
C THR A 532 9.21 12.13 -34.91
N LEU A 533 8.55 11.34 -34.04
CA LEU A 533 8.83 9.91 -33.90
C LEU A 533 8.84 9.21 -35.26
N GLY A 534 9.83 8.37 -35.46
CA GLY A 534 10.05 7.62 -36.70
C GLY A 534 9.90 6.11 -36.50
N GLY A 535 9.87 5.61 -35.29
CA GLY A 535 9.82 4.17 -34.99
C GLY A 535 11.14 3.46 -35.23
N ILE A 536 12.25 4.17 -35.34
CA ILE A 536 13.61 3.62 -35.52
C ILE A 536 14.40 3.83 -34.23
N LEU A 537 14.81 5.06 -33.99
CA LEU A 537 15.51 5.48 -32.81
C LEU A 537 14.89 6.79 -32.32
N ASP A 538 14.15 6.72 -31.24
CA ASP A 538 13.32 7.82 -30.79
C ASP A 538 13.61 8.19 -29.33
N VAL A 539 13.52 9.49 -29.01
CA VAL A 539 13.64 10.02 -27.65
C VAL A 539 12.35 10.76 -27.28
N ALA A 540 11.71 10.38 -26.21
CA ALA A 540 10.44 10.98 -25.80
C ALA A 540 10.45 11.46 -24.35
N MET A 541 9.87 12.62 -24.13
CA MET A 541 9.53 13.05 -22.77
C MET A 541 8.37 12.22 -22.25
N ILE A 542 8.54 11.65 -21.05
CA ILE A 542 7.53 10.79 -20.41
C ILE A 542 6.18 11.52 -20.30
N THR A 543 6.19 12.78 -19.90
CA THR A 543 4.99 13.63 -19.80
C THR A 543 4.28 13.89 -21.13
N SER A 544 4.94 13.64 -22.26
CA SER A 544 4.33 13.78 -23.58
C SER A 544 3.76 12.48 -24.13
N LEU A 545 4.03 11.34 -23.48
CA LEU A 545 3.50 10.02 -23.83
C LEU A 545 2.24 9.68 -23.05
N GLY A 546 2.09 10.18 -21.80
CA GLY A 546 0.92 10.00 -20.96
C GLY A 546 0.18 11.32 -20.80
N GLN A 547 -1.09 11.38 -21.20
CA GLN A 547 -2.04 12.41 -20.79
C GLN A 547 -3.19 11.67 -20.15
N SER A 548 -3.51 12.00 -18.87
CA SER A 548 -4.57 11.45 -18.04
C SER A 548 -5.44 10.38 -18.74
N ASP A 549 -5.20 9.12 -18.42
CA ASP A 549 -5.94 7.92 -18.84
C ASP A 549 -5.66 7.37 -20.26
N ASP A 550 -4.77 7.99 -21.07
CA ASP A 550 -4.44 7.47 -22.39
C ASP A 550 -2.93 7.56 -22.66
N VAL A 551 -2.29 6.39 -22.80
CA VAL A 551 -0.87 6.29 -23.16
C VAL A 551 -0.75 6.17 -24.67
N ASN A 552 0.16 6.95 -25.28
CA ASN A 552 0.36 6.93 -26.71
C ASN A 552 0.62 5.50 -27.24
N PRO A 553 -0.23 4.95 -28.13
CA PRO A 553 -0.15 3.56 -28.58
C PRO A 553 1.18 3.18 -29.25
N LEU A 554 1.94 4.18 -29.78
CA LEU A 554 3.23 3.97 -30.42
C LEU A 554 4.26 3.31 -29.51
N ILE A 555 4.13 3.46 -28.17
CA ILE A 555 5.07 2.86 -27.22
C ILE A 555 5.12 1.33 -27.30
N LYS A 556 4.04 0.70 -27.77
CA LYS A 556 3.92 -0.76 -27.89
C LYS A 556 4.74 -1.35 -29.04
N ASN A 557 5.28 -0.53 -29.93
CA ASN A 557 5.90 -0.98 -31.18
C ASN A 557 7.44 -1.07 -31.11
N TYR A 558 8.04 -0.73 -29.98
CA TYR A 558 9.49 -0.78 -29.81
C TYR A 558 9.93 -2.13 -29.22
N GLY A 559 11.06 -2.64 -29.73
CA GLY A 559 11.70 -3.83 -29.20
C GLY A 559 12.57 -3.55 -27.97
N MET A 560 13.04 -2.31 -27.85
CA MET A 560 13.81 -1.87 -26.69
C MET A 560 13.30 -0.53 -26.17
N VAL A 561 13.25 -0.44 -24.83
CA VAL A 561 12.98 0.84 -24.11
C VAL A 561 14.09 1.07 -23.10
N ILE A 562 14.67 2.26 -23.11
CA ILE A 562 15.64 2.73 -22.12
C ILE A 562 15.04 3.93 -21.40
N MET A 563 15.05 3.92 -20.07
CA MET A 563 14.66 5.09 -19.28
C MET A 563 15.88 5.67 -18.59
N ASP A 564 16.20 6.93 -18.95
CA ASP A 564 17.24 7.66 -18.24
C ASP A 564 16.68 8.28 -16.96
N GLU A 565 17.54 8.35 -15.94
CA GLU A 565 17.18 8.71 -14.57
C GLU A 565 15.94 7.96 -14.07
N CYS A 566 16.00 6.62 -14.19
CA CYS A 566 14.87 5.71 -13.88
C CYS A 566 14.37 5.78 -12.43
N HIS A 567 15.05 6.53 -11.54
CA HIS A 567 14.52 6.81 -10.21
C HIS A 567 13.22 7.64 -10.26
N HIS A 568 12.88 8.26 -11.38
CA HIS A 568 11.58 8.90 -11.63
C HIS A 568 10.45 7.94 -12.02
N ALA A 569 10.73 6.64 -12.20
CA ALA A 569 9.74 5.63 -12.63
C ALA A 569 8.53 5.47 -11.69
N GLY A 570 8.66 5.85 -10.43
CA GLY A 570 7.55 5.80 -9.47
C GLY A 570 6.58 7.00 -9.49
N ALA A 571 6.74 7.95 -10.41
CA ALA A 571 5.74 8.97 -10.65
C ALA A 571 4.55 8.39 -11.44
N ALA A 572 3.32 8.78 -11.13
CA ALA A 572 2.11 8.17 -11.70
C ALA A 572 2.14 8.08 -13.24
N ILE A 573 2.41 9.18 -13.93
CA ILE A 573 2.51 9.18 -15.41
C ILE A 573 3.61 8.24 -15.93
N ALA A 574 4.75 8.17 -15.23
CA ALA A 574 5.84 7.29 -15.64
C ALA A 574 5.47 5.80 -15.41
N GLU A 575 4.76 5.51 -14.35
CA GLU A 575 4.25 4.17 -14.04
C GLU A 575 3.26 3.71 -15.12
N ASP A 576 2.31 4.57 -15.52
CA ASP A 576 1.33 4.27 -16.58
C ASP A 576 2.02 4.02 -17.93
N VAL A 577 2.98 4.86 -18.29
CA VAL A 577 3.78 4.70 -19.51
C VAL A 577 4.57 3.40 -19.49
N LEU A 578 5.24 3.07 -18.38
CA LEU A 578 6.02 1.85 -18.25
C LEU A 578 5.16 0.58 -18.21
N ASN A 579 3.97 0.64 -17.64
CA ASN A 579 3.00 -0.46 -17.65
C ASN A 579 2.47 -0.75 -19.06
N ALA A 580 2.47 0.24 -19.97
CA ALA A 580 2.08 0.06 -21.36
C ALA A 580 3.21 -0.49 -22.26
N VAL A 581 4.47 -0.48 -21.79
CA VAL A 581 5.63 -0.98 -22.55
C VAL A 581 5.55 -2.48 -22.70
N ASN A 582 5.54 -2.97 -23.94
CA ASN A 582 5.59 -4.42 -24.27
C ASN A 582 6.94 -4.85 -24.86
N ALA A 583 7.96 -4.00 -24.79
CA ALA A 583 9.27 -4.28 -25.36
C ALA A 583 9.95 -5.46 -24.65
N LYS A 584 10.66 -6.29 -25.43
CA LYS A 584 11.46 -7.39 -24.88
C LYS A 584 12.61 -6.86 -24.02
N TYR A 585 13.29 -5.79 -24.47
CA TYR A 585 14.44 -5.22 -23.77
C TYR A 585 14.03 -3.93 -23.05
N VAL A 586 14.15 -3.92 -21.71
CA VAL A 586 13.78 -2.75 -20.90
C VAL A 586 14.87 -2.45 -19.88
N TYR A 587 15.56 -1.33 -20.05
CA TYR A 587 16.70 -0.95 -19.23
C TYR A 587 16.48 0.39 -18.53
N GLY A 588 16.81 0.45 -17.24
CA GLY A 588 16.84 1.69 -16.48
C GLY A 588 18.27 2.17 -16.24
N LEU A 589 18.53 3.45 -16.44
CA LEU A 589 19.80 4.08 -16.14
C LEU A 589 19.61 5.08 -15.00
N THR A 590 20.46 5.05 -13.97
CA THR A 590 20.40 6.03 -12.88
C THR A 590 21.75 6.18 -12.17
N ALA A 591 21.99 7.35 -11.59
CA ALA A 591 23.14 7.55 -10.71
C ALA A 591 22.85 7.00 -9.29
N THR A 592 21.61 7.18 -8.84
CA THR A 592 21.17 6.76 -7.50
C THR A 592 19.79 6.11 -7.61
N PRO A 593 19.64 4.83 -7.27
CA PRO A 593 18.34 4.18 -7.27
C PRO A 593 17.47 4.58 -6.07
N LYS A 594 18.04 5.31 -5.11
CA LYS A 594 17.36 5.74 -3.89
C LYS A 594 16.40 6.89 -4.19
N ARG A 595 15.19 6.83 -3.63
CA ARG A 595 14.15 7.86 -3.74
C ARG A 595 13.90 8.51 -2.38
N ASP A 596 13.54 9.80 -2.39
CA ASP A 596 13.23 10.55 -1.16
C ASP A 596 11.95 10.06 -0.45
N ASP A 597 11.03 9.45 -1.21
CA ASP A 597 9.80 8.85 -0.70
C ASP A 597 9.97 7.39 -0.23
N GLY A 598 11.16 6.80 -0.40
CA GLY A 598 11.46 5.42 -0.02
C GLY A 598 10.82 4.35 -0.91
N GLN A 599 10.22 4.73 -2.05
CA GLN A 599 9.53 3.80 -2.97
C GLN A 599 10.45 3.29 -4.10
N GLU A 600 11.73 3.09 -3.83
CA GLU A 600 12.69 2.55 -4.80
C GLU A 600 12.30 1.15 -5.34
N GLN A 601 11.50 0.40 -4.60
CA GLN A 601 10.99 -0.90 -5.07
C GLN A 601 10.22 -0.80 -6.39
N LYS A 602 9.53 0.30 -6.65
CA LYS A 602 8.84 0.54 -7.93
C LYS A 602 9.80 0.53 -9.13
N ILE A 603 11.04 0.99 -8.95
CA ILE A 603 12.05 0.94 -10.01
C ILE A 603 12.36 -0.51 -10.37
N PHE A 604 12.57 -1.34 -9.35
CA PHE A 604 12.90 -2.76 -9.56
C PHE A 604 11.71 -3.59 -10.06
N MET A 605 10.49 -3.20 -9.72
CA MET A 605 9.28 -3.79 -10.32
C MET A 605 9.20 -3.53 -11.84
N GLN A 606 9.66 -2.37 -12.31
CA GLN A 606 9.61 -2.02 -13.73
C GLN A 606 10.82 -2.50 -14.54
N PHE A 607 12.01 -2.44 -13.98
CA PHE A 607 13.27 -2.70 -14.71
C PHE A 607 14.00 -3.97 -14.26
N GLY A 608 13.52 -4.65 -13.22
CA GLY A 608 14.26 -5.75 -12.62
C GLY A 608 15.44 -5.28 -11.76
N PRO A 609 16.34 -6.20 -11.36
CA PRO A 609 17.44 -5.90 -10.43
C PRO A 609 18.55 -5.04 -11.06
N ILE A 610 19.41 -4.50 -10.18
CA ILE A 610 20.61 -3.80 -10.63
C ILE A 610 21.60 -4.84 -11.18
N ARG A 611 21.92 -4.73 -12.48
CA ARG A 611 22.86 -5.63 -13.17
C ARG A 611 24.31 -5.19 -13.03
N TYR A 612 24.53 -3.88 -12.92
CA TYR A 612 25.85 -3.32 -12.70
C TYR A 612 25.77 -2.10 -11.79
N ARG A 613 26.69 -2.02 -10.83
CA ARG A 613 26.79 -0.88 -9.90
C ARG A 613 28.20 -0.30 -9.94
N TYR A 614 28.26 1.03 -10.10
CA TYR A 614 29.49 1.81 -10.01
C TYR A 614 29.24 3.10 -9.24
N THR A 615 29.69 3.12 -8.00
CA THR A 615 29.43 4.23 -7.08
C THR A 615 30.44 5.37 -7.24
N ALA A 616 30.15 6.54 -6.65
CA ALA A 616 31.11 7.64 -6.56
C ALA A 616 32.37 7.23 -5.79
N LYS A 617 32.26 6.31 -4.82
CA LYS A 617 33.39 5.74 -4.08
C LYS A 617 34.28 4.91 -5.00
N ASP A 618 33.69 4.05 -5.83
CA ASP A 618 34.44 3.25 -6.81
C ASP A 618 35.19 4.13 -7.80
N ARG A 619 34.55 5.25 -8.21
CA ARG A 619 35.18 6.26 -9.06
C ARG A 619 36.38 6.92 -8.39
N ALA A 620 36.22 7.35 -7.13
CA ALA A 620 37.29 7.99 -6.37
C ALA A 620 38.49 7.06 -6.22
N VAL A 621 38.24 5.79 -5.88
CA VAL A 621 39.31 4.76 -5.79
C VAL A 621 39.99 4.58 -7.14
N ALA A 622 39.25 4.48 -8.23
CA ALA A 622 39.79 4.30 -9.57
C ALA A 622 40.62 5.48 -10.06
N GLN A 623 40.28 6.69 -9.66
CA GLN A 623 41.00 7.92 -10.03
C GLN A 623 42.10 8.28 -9.03
N ASN A 624 42.30 7.48 -7.98
CA ASN A 624 43.22 7.74 -6.86
C ASN A 624 43.01 9.15 -6.24
N VAL A 625 41.74 9.61 -6.20
CA VAL A 625 41.37 10.90 -5.63
C VAL A 625 40.98 10.71 -4.17
N ARG A 626 41.64 11.44 -3.29
CA ARG A 626 41.27 11.49 -1.88
C ARG A 626 40.22 12.58 -1.69
N HIS A 627 39.08 12.22 -1.11
CA HIS A 627 38.04 13.15 -0.75
C HIS A 627 38.18 13.55 0.71
N PHE A 628 38.24 14.87 0.95
CA PHE A 628 38.23 15.45 2.29
C PHE A 628 36.93 16.18 2.49
N VAL A 629 36.28 15.96 3.62
CA VAL A 629 35.04 16.65 4.01
C VAL A 629 35.37 17.62 5.12
N TYR A 630 35.26 18.91 4.84
CA TYR A 630 35.46 19.97 5.82
C TYR A 630 34.06 20.56 6.17
N PRO A 631 33.45 20.13 7.30
CA PRO A 631 32.17 20.68 7.68
C PRO A 631 32.31 22.16 8.05
N ARG A 632 31.51 23.01 7.44
CA ARG A 632 31.41 24.43 7.74
C ARG A 632 30.05 24.71 8.37
N PHE A 633 30.05 25.35 9.53
CA PHE A 633 28.84 25.72 10.25
C PHE A 633 28.53 27.19 10.05
N THR A 634 27.34 27.51 9.54
CA THR A 634 26.86 28.87 9.41
C THR A 634 25.73 29.15 10.38
N ARG A 635 25.72 30.33 11.03
CA ARG A 635 24.61 30.77 11.83
C ARG A 635 23.57 31.43 10.93
N LEU A 636 22.47 30.71 10.67
CA LEU A 636 21.29 31.27 10.00
C LEU A 636 20.33 31.76 11.08
N PHE A 637 20.20 33.07 11.24
CA PHE A 637 19.22 33.66 12.14
C PHE A 637 17.93 33.91 11.35
N ALA A 638 16.96 33.03 11.48
CA ALA A 638 15.62 33.21 10.92
C ALA A 638 14.60 33.23 12.08
N PRO A 639 13.95 34.33 12.35
CA PRO A 639 12.87 34.39 13.34
C PRO A 639 11.79 33.39 12.91
N ASN A 640 11.36 32.52 13.82
CA ASN A 640 10.38 31.46 13.56
C ASN A 640 10.83 30.38 12.53
N ALA A 641 12.11 29.97 12.53
CA ALA A 641 12.65 28.95 11.64
C ALA A 641 11.78 27.68 11.52
N ASN A 642 11.16 27.25 12.62
CA ASN A 642 10.27 26.07 12.69
C ASN A 642 8.90 26.25 11.99
N LYS A 643 8.58 27.47 11.52
CA LYS A 643 7.30 27.80 10.85
C LYS A 643 7.48 28.22 9.39
N LEU A 644 8.70 28.25 8.88
CA LEU A 644 8.97 28.63 7.49
C LEU A 644 8.52 27.53 6.54
N SER A 645 7.87 27.90 5.43
CA SER A 645 7.69 26.98 4.32
C SER A 645 9.04 26.70 3.65
N TYR A 646 9.16 25.60 2.91
CA TYR A 646 10.37 25.22 2.19
C TYR A 646 10.94 26.40 1.35
N ASN A 647 10.09 27.07 0.57
CA ASN A 647 10.48 28.20 -0.26
C ASN A 647 10.96 29.42 0.57
N GLN A 648 10.37 29.66 1.72
CA GLN A 648 10.81 30.72 2.64
C GLN A 648 12.16 30.38 3.28
N ALA A 649 12.36 29.11 3.66
CA ALA A 649 13.64 28.62 4.19
C ALA A 649 14.74 28.75 3.12
N CYS A 650 14.49 28.34 1.89
CA CYS A 650 15.43 28.49 0.77
C CYS A 650 15.81 29.96 0.55
N ARG A 651 14.83 30.87 0.53
CA ARG A 651 15.11 32.32 0.38
C ARG A 651 15.95 32.87 1.54
N ALA A 652 15.67 32.46 2.77
CA ALA A 652 16.45 32.86 3.94
C ALA A 652 17.91 32.37 3.85
N VAL A 653 18.11 31.13 3.39
CA VAL A 653 19.45 30.55 3.18
C VAL A 653 20.20 31.30 2.09
N VAL A 654 19.58 31.54 0.93
CA VAL A 654 20.19 32.25 -0.22
C VAL A 654 20.49 33.70 0.13
N GLY A 655 19.62 34.37 0.90
CA GLY A 655 19.79 35.75 1.34
C GLY A 655 20.80 35.98 2.47
N SER A 656 21.38 34.91 3.06
CA SER A 656 22.32 35.05 4.17
C SER A 656 23.70 35.52 3.71
N ALA A 657 24.01 36.80 3.95
CA ALA A 657 25.29 37.41 3.61
C ALA A 657 26.48 36.67 4.25
N VAL A 658 26.38 36.36 5.54
CA VAL A 658 27.45 35.65 6.29
C VAL A 658 27.75 34.26 5.69
N ARG A 659 26.70 33.53 5.29
CA ARG A 659 26.85 32.22 4.62
C ARG A 659 27.51 32.40 3.23
N ASN A 660 27.05 33.38 2.47
CA ASN A 660 27.55 33.60 1.12
C ASN A 660 29.01 34.04 1.13
N GLU A 661 29.41 34.88 2.09
CA GLU A 661 30.80 35.29 2.31
C GLU A 661 31.70 34.08 2.67
N LEU A 662 31.21 33.21 3.57
CA LEU A 662 31.93 31.98 3.90
C LEU A 662 32.16 31.08 2.67
N ILE A 663 31.11 30.90 1.85
CA ILE A 663 31.21 30.13 0.61
C ILE A 663 32.21 30.76 -0.35
N LEU A 664 32.15 32.07 -0.53
CA LEU A 664 33.09 32.79 -1.41
C LEU A 664 34.52 32.62 -0.91
N THR A 665 34.74 32.75 0.39
CA THR A 665 36.08 32.54 0.98
C THR A 665 36.57 31.12 0.74
N ASP A 666 35.73 30.10 0.93
CA ASP A 666 36.10 28.68 0.73
C ASP A 666 36.30 28.32 -0.75
N VAL A 667 35.70 29.06 -1.69
CA VAL A 667 35.88 28.86 -3.15
C VAL A 667 37.16 29.53 -3.65
N VAL A 668 37.57 30.64 -3.05
CA VAL A 668 38.75 31.41 -3.45
C VAL A 668 40.03 30.90 -2.78
N SER A 669 39.93 30.26 -1.59
CA SER A 669 41.02 29.62 -0.90
C SER A 669 41.39 28.25 -1.46
#